data_5e7a765604e42b4ab04fb0e8149d5bfe
#
_entry.id   5e7a765604e42b4ab04fb0e8149d5bfe
#
_cell.length_a   1.000
_cell.length_b   1.000
_cell.length_c   1.000
_cell.angle_alpha   90.00
_cell.angle_beta   90.00
_cell.angle_gamma   90.00
#
_symmetry.space_group_name_H-M   'P 1'
#
loop_
_entity.id
_entity.type
_entity.pdbx_description
1 polymer ?
#
loop_
_entity_poly.entity_id
_entity_poly.type
_entity_poly.pdbx_seq_one_letter_code
_entity_poly.pdbx_strand_id
1 'polypeptide(L)'
;MTSLGKWVVPARVRTALAHHPATAVLVHDPATPASRGARKSFSILLVTAMSAAGLTAVAAAGPAGATATRTAAHAATSSGPAASETTGSQNNLRDGWDPNEPTLTQAAVGGGQFGQIFNTAVNGQVYAQPLVVGNTVIVATETDWVYGLNATTGAIIWSTSVGQAYTITSCDDLTPKIGITSTPVYDPNTGSVYVMALVKQTSGWQFRLIGLDASTGAITLQQPVTGSPTNDSHISFHPIPQDQRTALLLLNGWVYAAFASHCDNTPYAGYVSGVDVESTPVKTTLWTDEAGVSEDQAGIWQSQGGLVSDGAGRIFFTSRNGISPAKGPGNKPPGQLAESTVRLAPNPTTGALTAKDFFSPANAPKLDAGDKDFGSGGPVGLPFGTKTFPKVVAQAGKYGRLYLLNRNNLGGRQQNSVGGDEDLFEIGHLAGLWGSPGVFGDTTTLTASNAAKANDYLYYVGKSDYLRAFKVGVNGSDEPTLTDQANSTFLFGFGSGSPVVTSNGTDANSAIIWVVDSPNGGDGTNAWLGAFDATPQPKAGGGTKMHEIWSGTIGTAVKFTTAATANGMVYVGTRDGNVYGFGITSGTALKSAGTDTFADTPVHSATTSVAAVTATRTVTVTGAGLRAMAEPNPFTISRVTVTHAGGGTATVTFPVALHKGDVLRAQVKFAPGAVGGATGTVAFTTSAGPKGKVSVPLVADGIQAGLFATVPSLSFVLNTNDGLISNVPLAINVWAETSIVNGSDTPLRVTAVTAPTGQYTVAGLPKPGTVIKPGQAISVQGEFTPAKLGTANSSFTITTNKGQHLTVPLSGTGIKPIIKFASVPAQVNFGSVQVGHTRKIWVDITNEGNQSALMSGGATQGAPFRAQFSITKGLPVSSTNDITVPILFTPHKTGPFHGLYKVTWRDVWGNHSLEVPITGTGVG
;
A
#
# COMPACT_ATOMS: atom_id res chain seq x y z
N MET A 1 -48.08 20.24 -13.57
CA MET A 1 -47.93 20.13 -15.04
C MET A 1 -46.44 20.13 -15.31
N THR A 2 -45.89 18.96 -15.44
CA THR A 2 -45.14 18.32 -16.53
C THR A 2 -43.90 19.13 -16.95
N SER A 3 -42.68 18.64 -16.87
CA SER A 3 -42.24 17.38 -17.51
C SER A 3 -40.87 16.92 -17.02
N LEU A 4 -40.74 15.63 -16.84
CA LEU A 4 -39.50 14.86 -16.60
C LEU A 4 -38.69 14.74 -17.90
N GLY A 5 -37.47 15.26 -17.93
CA GLY A 5 -36.47 14.99 -18.96
C GLY A 5 -35.59 13.78 -18.58
N LYS A 6 -35.75 12.68 -19.29
CA LYS A 6 -34.89 11.50 -19.21
C LYS A 6 -33.53 11.80 -19.84
N TRP A 7 -32.46 11.59 -19.07
CA TRP A 7 -31.11 11.50 -19.63
C TRP A 7 -30.77 10.02 -19.85
N VAL A 8 -30.51 9.68 -21.09
CA VAL A 8 -30.01 8.37 -21.53
C VAL A 8 -28.49 8.46 -21.52
N VAL A 9 -27.88 7.62 -20.72
CA VAL A 9 -26.41 7.40 -20.70
C VAL A 9 -26.10 6.21 -21.61
N PRO A 10 -25.25 6.34 -22.61
CA PRO A 10 -24.77 5.18 -23.35
C PRO A 10 -23.62 4.53 -22.58
N ALA A 11 -23.86 3.32 -22.04
CA ALA A 11 -22.85 2.47 -21.45
C ALA A 11 -21.90 1.92 -22.54
N ARG A 12 -20.62 2.23 -22.44
CA ARG A 12 -19.56 1.39 -22.97
C ARG A 12 -18.82 0.80 -21.78
N VAL A 13 -19.24 -0.36 -21.38
CA VAL A 13 -18.55 -1.22 -20.40
C VAL A 13 -17.41 -1.93 -21.11
N ARG A 14 -16.16 -1.62 -20.75
CA ARG A 14 -15.05 -2.57 -20.91
C ARG A 14 -15.00 -3.37 -19.61
N THR A 15 -15.33 -4.62 -19.70
CA THR A 15 -15.37 -5.60 -18.62
C THR A 15 -13.95 -5.90 -18.17
N ALA A 16 -13.55 -5.40 -17.00
CA ALA A 16 -12.43 -5.96 -16.27
C ALA A 16 -13.00 -7.07 -15.37
N LEU A 17 -12.65 -8.31 -15.66
CA LEU A 17 -12.97 -9.46 -14.82
C LEU A 17 -12.11 -9.41 -13.58
N ALA A 18 -12.70 -9.08 -12.44
CA ALA A 18 -12.06 -9.25 -11.15
C ALA A 18 -12.17 -10.72 -10.73
N HIS A 19 -11.06 -11.43 -10.70
CA HIS A 19 -10.97 -12.77 -10.13
C HIS A 19 -10.66 -12.67 -8.64
N HIS A 20 -11.57 -13.12 -7.79
CA HIS A 20 -11.28 -13.46 -6.41
C HIS A 20 -11.02 -14.97 -6.32
N PRO A 21 -9.88 -15.43 -5.83
CA PRO A 21 -9.70 -16.85 -5.51
C PRO A 21 -10.43 -17.19 -4.21
N ALA A 22 -11.28 -18.21 -4.28
CA ALA A 22 -11.91 -18.82 -3.11
C ALA A 22 -10.84 -19.52 -2.28
N THR A 23 -10.66 -19.08 -1.04
CA THR A 23 -9.81 -19.75 -0.06
C THR A 23 -10.54 -20.98 0.45
N ALA A 24 -10.10 -22.17 0.06
CA ALA A 24 -10.57 -23.43 0.63
C ALA A 24 -9.92 -23.61 2.01
N VAL A 25 -10.71 -23.51 3.07
CA VAL A 25 -10.33 -23.89 4.43
C VAL A 25 -10.36 -25.41 4.52
N LEU A 26 -9.19 -26.06 4.61
CA LEU A 26 -9.06 -27.47 4.98
C LEU A 26 -9.20 -27.58 6.50
N VAL A 27 -10.33 -28.11 6.95
CA VAL A 27 -10.54 -28.55 8.33
C VAL A 27 -9.74 -29.84 8.54
N HIS A 28 -8.78 -29.84 9.45
CA HIS A 28 -8.08 -31.02 9.92
C HIS A 28 -8.72 -31.49 11.21
N ASP A 29 -9.22 -32.72 11.21
CA ASP A 29 -9.73 -33.44 12.37
C ASP A 29 -8.59 -34.30 12.96
N PRO A 30 -8.40 -34.36 14.29
CA PRO A 30 -7.31 -35.10 14.90
C PRO A 30 -7.77 -36.46 15.46
N ALA A 31 -7.10 -37.52 15.06
CA ALA A 31 -7.12 -38.75 15.85
C ALA A 31 -5.79 -39.53 15.75
N THR A 32 -5.18 -39.67 16.88
CA THR A 32 -4.07 -40.52 17.33
C THR A 32 -4.30 -42.04 17.15
N PRO A 33 -3.34 -42.98 17.57
CA PRO A 33 -1.89 -42.93 17.69
C PRO A 33 -1.14 -44.23 17.25
N ALA A 34 0.21 -44.16 17.33
CA ALA A 34 1.16 -45.24 17.62
C ALA A 34 1.53 -46.33 16.61
N SER A 35 2.80 -46.41 16.22
CA SER A 35 3.76 -47.43 16.74
C SER A 35 5.11 -47.34 16.02
N ARG A 36 6.14 -47.28 16.88
CA ARG A 36 7.49 -47.92 16.87
C ARG A 36 8.12 -48.42 15.56
N GLY A 37 9.37 -47.89 15.33
CA GLY A 37 10.44 -48.85 15.08
C GLY A 37 11.35 -48.55 13.90
N ALA A 38 12.59 -48.31 14.24
CA ALA A 38 13.83 -48.75 13.62
C ALA A 38 14.82 -47.68 13.19
N ARG A 39 15.87 -47.67 14.00
CA ARG A 39 17.18 -47.02 13.73
C ARG A 39 17.84 -47.63 12.49
N LYS A 40 18.50 -46.80 11.72
CA LYS A 40 19.80 -47.17 11.11
C LYS A 40 20.68 -45.94 10.97
N SER A 41 21.77 -46.00 11.70
CA SER A 41 22.97 -45.17 11.61
C SER A 41 23.70 -45.42 10.29
N PHE A 42 24.33 -44.42 9.71
CA PHE A 42 25.54 -44.63 8.92
C PHE A 42 26.52 -43.46 9.15
N SER A 43 27.76 -43.86 9.36
CA SER A 43 28.91 -43.11 9.87
C SER A 43 29.67 -42.35 8.76
N ILE A 44 30.14 -41.20 9.12
CA ILE A 44 31.43 -40.50 8.87
C ILE A 44 32.43 -41.16 7.91
N LEU A 45 32.95 -40.41 6.97
CA LEU A 45 34.34 -40.50 6.58
C LEU A 45 34.95 -39.10 6.40
N LEU A 46 35.94 -38.86 7.27
CA LEU A 46 36.86 -37.73 7.35
C LEU A 46 38.03 -37.99 6.40
N VAL A 47 38.42 -37.05 5.54
CA VAL A 47 39.78 -37.10 4.95
C VAL A 47 40.44 -35.74 5.14
N THR A 48 41.43 -35.77 5.99
CA THR A 48 42.46 -34.74 6.20
C THR A 48 43.55 -34.84 5.14
N ALA A 49 44.02 -33.73 4.61
CA ALA A 49 45.35 -33.62 4.10
C ALA A 49 45.96 -32.27 4.45
N MET A 50 46.99 -32.31 5.26
CA MET A 50 47.89 -31.22 5.61
C MET A 50 48.95 -31.06 4.49
N SER A 51 49.41 -29.84 4.31
CA SER A 51 50.84 -29.62 4.11
C SER A 51 51.21 -28.17 4.47
N ALA A 52 52.30 -28.11 5.22
CA ALA A 52 52.88 -26.92 5.85
C ALA A 52 54.05 -26.37 5.01
N ALA A 53 54.36 -25.13 5.32
CA ALA A 53 55.66 -24.47 5.43
C ALA A 53 55.50 -22.99 4.93
N GLY A 54 56.08 -21.97 5.51
CA GLY A 54 57.14 -21.83 6.49
C GLY A 54 57.13 -20.44 7.10
N LEU A 55 57.61 -20.38 8.27
CA LEU A 55 57.92 -19.20 9.09
C LEU A 55 59.11 -18.40 8.55
N THR A 56 59.05 -17.09 8.65
CA THR A 56 60.19 -16.30 9.10
C THR A 56 59.75 -15.09 9.90
N ALA A 57 60.19 -15.03 11.12
CA ALA A 57 60.04 -13.92 12.06
C ALA A 57 61.26 -13.01 11.93
N VAL A 58 61.07 -11.70 12.03
CA VAL A 58 62.10 -10.78 12.52
C VAL A 58 61.46 -9.74 13.45
N ALA A 59 62.17 -9.46 14.52
CA ALA A 59 61.77 -8.86 15.76
C ALA A 59 61.63 -7.31 15.78
N ALA A 60 61.00 -6.90 16.85
CA ALA A 60 60.71 -5.67 17.51
C ALA A 60 61.73 -4.52 17.45
N ALA A 61 61.20 -3.30 17.42
CA ALA A 61 61.65 -2.12 18.19
C ALA A 61 60.52 -1.07 18.23
N GLY A 62 60.00 -0.72 19.38
CA GLY A 62 59.27 0.52 19.67
C GLY A 62 60.22 1.47 20.43
N PRO A 63 59.77 2.62 20.98
CA PRO A 63 58.74 3.56 20.57
C PRO A 63 59.25 5.00 20.40
N ALA A 64 58.54 5.88 19.72
CA ALA A 64 58.64 7.29 20.00
C ALA A 64 57.38 7.99 19.44
N GLY A 65 56.70 8.74 20.30
CA GLY A 65 55.50 9.47 19.99
C GLY A 65 55.73 10.62 19.01
N ALA A 66 54.73 10.80 18.15
CA ALA A 66 54.54 12.04 17.44
C ALA A 66 53.04 12.26 17.24
N THR A 67 52.54 13.28 17.90
CA THR A 67 51.21 13.90 17.67
C THR A 67 51.21 14.39 16.23
N ALA A 68 50.46 13.72 15.38
CA ALA A 68 50.18 14.20 14.02
C ALA A 68 48.75 14.75 13.97
N THR A 69 48.66 16.08 13.96
CA THR A 69 47.51 16.84 13.50
C THR A 69 47.14 16.37 12.08
N ARG A 70 46.00 15.71 11.94
CA ARG A 70 45.41 15.40 10.63
C ARG A 70 44.79 16.68 10.08
N THR A 71 45.52 17.38 9.27
CA THR A 71 45.02 18.36 8.31
C THR A 71 44.31 17.59 7.22
N ALA A 72 43.02 17.89 7.08
CA ALA A 72 42.19 17.40 5.97
C ALA A 72 42.74 17.91 4.63
N ALA A 73 43.13 16.97 3.79
CA ALA A 73 43.28 17.18 2.36
C ALA A 73 42.98 15.85 1.66
N HIS A 74 41.68 15.57 1.51
CA HIS A 74 41.24 14.68 0.45
C HIS A 74 40.89 15.56 -0.74
N ALA A 75 41.85 15.72 -1.65
CA ALA A 75 41.54 16.19 -2.98
C ALA A 75 40.71 15.13 -3.67
N ALA A 76 39.40 15.40 -3.80
CA ALA A 76 38.53 14.61 -4.63
C ALA A 76 38.95 14.72 -6.10
N THR A 77 39.46 13.62 -6.66
CA THR A 77 39.48 13.40 -8.08
C THR A 77 39.01 11.99 -8.36
N SER A 78 37.72 11.79 -8.39
CA SER A 78 37.05 10.83 -9.25
C SER A 78 35.58 11.27 -9.33
N SER A 79 35.23 11.90 -10.44
CA SER A 79 33.81 12.10 -10.79
C SER A 79 33.18 10.77 -11.13
N GLY A 80 32.81 9.98 -10.11
CA GLY A 80 31.82 8.96 -10.25
C GLY A 80 30.45 9.63 -10.48
N PRO A 81 29.50 8.98 -11.17
CA PRO A 81 28.17 9.52 -11.29
C PRO A 81 27.61 9.80 -9.89
N ALA A 82 27.01 10.97 -9.71
CA ALA A 82 26.39 11.36 -8.45
C ALA A 82 25.31 10.33 -8.05
N ALA A 83 25.18 10.06 -6.76
CA ALA A 83 24.08 9.27 -6.24
C ALA A 83 22.76 9.93 -6.63
N SER A 84 21.83 9.17 -7.21
CA SER A 84 20.61 9.73 -7.79
C SER A 84 19.38 9.56 -6.89
N GLU A 85 19.20 8.40 -6.26
CA GLU A 85 18.09 8.19 -5.30
C GLU A 85 18.66 7.64 -3.99
N THR A 86 18.97 8.53 -3.07
CA THR A 86 19.67 8.22 -1.82
C THR A 86 18.73 8.05 -0.62
N THR A 87 17.45 8.30 -0.80
CA THR A 87 16.38 8.21 0.22
C THR A 87 15.04 7.95 -0.46
N GLY A 88 14.05 7.48 0.29
CA GLY A 88 12.72 7.21 -0.24
C GLY A 88 12.06 8.44 -0.88
N SER A 89 11.34 8.24 -1.99
CA SER A 89 10.64 9.29 -2.74
C SER A 89 11.55 10.46 -3.12
N GLN A 90 12.75 10.16 -3.62
CA GLN A 90 13.76 11.05 -4.21
C GLN A 90 14.49 11.96 -3.22
N ASN A 91 13.83 12.58 -2.27
CA ASN A 91 14.42 13.58 -1.39
C ASN A 91 13.75 13.67 -0.01
N ASN A 92 14.26 14.52 0.85
CA ASN A 92 13.73 14.68 2.20
C ASN A 92 12.37 15.40 2.26
N LEU A 93 11.88 16.03 1.18
CA LEU A 93 10.48 16.50 1.09
C LEU A 93 9.51 15.37 0.78
N ARG A 94 10.00 14.21 0.36
CA ARG A 94 9.20 13.05 -0.07
C ARG A 94 8.26 13.37 -1.24
N ASP A 95 8.65 14.35 -2.08
CA ASP A 95 7.81 14.82 -3.18
C ASP A 95 7.74 13.85 -4.37
N GLY A 96 8.61 12.84 -4.41
CA GLY A 96 8.64 11.83 -5.46
C GLY A 96 9.11 12.37 -6.81
N TRP A 97 9.70 13.57 -6.86
CA TRP A 97 10.13 14.19 -8.09
C TRP A 97 11.64 14.10 -8.31
N ASP A 98 12.01 13.44 -9.41
CA ASP A 98 13.37 13.39 -9.94
C ASP A 98 13.51 14.32 -11.15
N PRO A 99 14.04 15.54 -10.97
CA PRO A 99 14.25 16.49 -12.06
C PRO A 99 15.49 16.21 -12.91
N ASN A 100 16.24 15.13 -12.62
CA ASN A 100 17.54 14.85 -13.24
C ASN A 100 17.50 13.69 -14.25
N GLU A 101 16.35 13.46 -14.88
CA GLU A 101 16.13 12.37 -15.83
C GLU A 101 15.93 12.86 -17.30
N PRO A 102 16.95 13.41 -17.93
CA PRO A 102 16.84 13.97 -19.28
C PRO A 102 16.60 12.91 -20.36
N THR A 103 16.87 11.62 -20.08
CA THR A 103 16.75 10.54 -21.05
C THR A 103 15.37 9.87 -21.04
N LEU A 104 14.64 9.92 -19.91
CA LEU A 104 13.28 9.39 -19.77
C LEU A 104 12.25 10.41 -20.26
N THR A 105 12.26 10.71 -21.55
CA THR A 105 11.29 11.62 -22.15
C THR A 105 10.04 10.88 -22.58
N GLN A 106 8.90 11.57 -22.66
CA GLN A 106 7.62 11.00 -23.13
C GLN A 106 7.79 10.33 -24.51
N ALA A 107 8.57 10.94 -25.42
CA ALA A 107 8.86 10.39 -26.74
C ALA A 107 9.71 9.11 -26.68
N ALA A 108 10.71 9.06 -25.79
CA ALA A 108 11.57 7.89 -25.65
C ALA A 108 10.81 6.71 -25.00
N VAL A 109 10.02 6.99 -23.98
CA VAL A 109 9.21 5.98 -23.26
C VAL A 109 8.05 5.50 -24.12
N GLY A 110 7.22 6.39 -24.64
CA GLY A 110 6.08 6.07 -25.50
C GLY A 110 6.46 5.61 -26.92
N GLY A 111 7.69 5.92 -27.38
CA GLY A 111 8.19 5.55 -28.71
C GLY A 111 8.57 4.07 -28.88
N GLY A 112 8.31 3.23 -27.87
CA GLY A 112 8.53 1.78 -27.90
C GLY A 112 10.00 1.38 -27.79
N GLN A 113 10.86 2.26 -27.30
CA GLN A 113 12.25 1.97 -26.98
C GLN A 113 12.49 1.74 -25.50
N PHE A 114 11.48 1.95 -24.65
CA PHE A 114 11.52 1.70 -23.24
C PHE A 114 10.98 0.30 -22.91
N GLY A 115 11.58 -0.39 -21.96
CA GLY A 115 11.15 -1.73 -21.57
C GLY A 115 12.02 -2.36 -20.51
N GLN A 116 11.70 -3.59 -20.13
CA GLN A 116 12.45 -4.34 -19.12
C GLN A 116 13.86 -4.63 -19.61
N ILE A 117 14.85 -4.21 -18.84
CA ILE A 117 16.28 -4.50 -19.06
C ILE A 117 16.68 -5.77 -18.31
N PHE A 118 16.25 -5.90 -17.05
CA PHE A 118 16.52 -7.07 -16.22
C PHE A 118 15.39 -7.38 -15.25
N ASN A 119 15.44 -8.61 -14.74
CA ASN A 119 14.66 -9.09 -13.60
C ASN A 119 15.60 -9.95 -12.76
N THR A 120 15.91 -9.51 -11.54
CA THR A 120 16.86 -10.17 -10.65
C THR A 120 16.11 -10.75 -9.44
N ALA A 121 16.24 -12.06 -9.23
CA ALA A 121 15.67 -12.71 -8.06
C ALA A 121 16.55 -12.43 -6.82
N VAL A 122 15.90 -12.12 -5.70
CA VAL A 122 16.49 -11.90 -4.38
C VAL A 122 15.79 -12.77 -3.34
N ASN A 123 16.42 -13.00 -2.19
CA ASN A 123 15.81 -13.75 -1.11
C ASN A 123 14.89 -12.86 -0.28
N GLY A 124 13.59 -13.13 -0.33
CA GLY A 124 12.57 -12.43 0.46
C GLY A 124 11.80 -11.35 -0.32
N GLN A 125 10.69 -10.93 0.28
CA GLN A 125 9.83 -9.87 -0.27
C GLN A 125 10.56 -8.52 -0.21
N VAL A 126 10.38 -7.69 -1.24
CA VAL A 126 10.98 -6.35 -1.32
C VAL A 126 9.90 -5.31 -1.07
N TYR A 127 9.70 -4.95 0.19
CA TYR A 127 8.78 -3.88 0.59
C TYR A 127 9.45 -2.50 0.50
N ALA A 128 10.73 -2.44 0.83
CA ALA A 128 11.53 -1.22 0.73
C ALA A 128 11.62 -0.73 -0.72
N GLN A 129 11.45 0.56 -0.95
CA GLN A 129 11.82 1.16 -2.23
C GLN A 129 13.31 0.95 -2.47
N PRO A 130 13.75 0.44 -3.63
CA PRO A 130 15.17 0.38 -3.96
C PRO A 130 15.82 1.77 -3.93
N LEU A 131 17.07 1.86 -3.50
CA LEU A 131 17.87 3.09 -3.67
C LEU A 131 18.84 2.93 -4.82
N VAL A 132 19.32 4.05 -5.36
CA VAL A 132 20.38 4.05 -6.38
C VAL A 132 21.54 4.91 -5.92
N VAL A 133 22.69 4.27 -5.71
CA VAL A 133 23.94 4.91 -5.29
C VAL A 133 24.96 4.72 -6.40
N GLY A 134 25.18 5.75 -7.20
CA GLY A 134 26.03 5.66 -8.39
C GLY A 134 25.49 4.61 -9.39
N ASN A 135 26.27 3.55 -9.62
CA ASN A 135 25.86 2.43 -10.50
C ASN A 135 25.39 1.19 -9.72
N THR A 136 25.00 1.35 -8.46
CA THR A 136 24.54 0.26 -7.60
C THR A 136 23.12 0.49 -7.13
N VAL A 137 22.22 -0.46 -7.42
CA VAL A 137 20.87 -0.49 -6.84
C VAL A 137 20.93 -1.23 -5.52
N ILE A 138 20.55 -0.58 -4.44
CA ILE A 138 20.48 -1.16 -3.09
C ILE A 138 19.08 -1.68 -2.87
N VAL A 139 18.98 -2.94 -2.48
CA VAL A 139 17.70 -3.65 -2.27
C VAL A 139 17.71 -4.29 -0.89
N ALA A 140 16.69 -4.04 -0.10
CA ALA A 140 16.51 -4.64 1.21
C ALA A 140 15.24 -5.51 1.25
N THR A 141 15.27 -6.61 2.03
CA THR A 141 14.20 -7.62 2.00
C THR A 141 13.69 -7.96 3.39
N GLU A 142 12.48 -8.51 3.45
CA GLU A 142 11.83 -9.00 4.67
C GLU A 142 12.51 -10.27 5.27
N THR A 143 13.54 -10.79 4.63
CA THR A 143 14.36 -11.89 5.18
C THR A 143 15.71 -11.42 5.72
N ASP A 144 15.85 -10.11 5.99
CA ASP A 144 17.08 -9.49 6.50
C ASP A 144 18.29 -9.64 5.57
N TRP A 145 18.05 -9.61 4.27
CA TRP A 145 19.11 -9.50 3.27
C TRP A 145 19.13 -8.12 2.63
N VAL A 146 20.34 -7.63 2.41
CA VAL A 146 20.62 -6.41 1.64
C VAL A 146 21.49 -6.78 0.45
N TYR A 147 21.15 -6.26 -0.72
CA TYR A 147 21.85 -6.51 -1.99
C TYR A 147 22.33 -5.22 -2.61
N GLY A 148 23.48 -5.26 -3.22
CA GLY A 148 23.93 -4.30 -4.21
C GLY A 148 23.85 -4.93 -5.60
N LEU A 149 23.01 -4.40 -6.48
CA LEU A 149 22.88 -4.85 -7.85
C LEU A 149 23.51 -3.84 -8.81
N ASN A 150 24.08 -4.30 -9.90
CA ASN A 150 24.51 -3.42 -10.98
C ASN A 150 23.29 -2.74 -11.61
N ALA A 151 23.24 -1.41 -11.59
CA ALA A 151 22.08 -0.63 -12.00
C ALA A 151 21.66 -0.85 -13.47
N THR A 152 22.62 -1.20 -14.34
CA THR A 152 22.35 -1.41 -15.78
C THR A 152 21.99 -2.84 -16.13
N THR A 153 22.53 -3.83 -15.40
CA THR A 153 22.43 -5.26 -15.79
C THR A 153 21.63 -6.09 -14.81
N GLY A 154 21.36 -5.58 -13.61
CA GLY A 154 20.73 -6.32 -12.50
C GLY A 154 21.64 -7.38 -11.88
N ALA A 155 22.89 -7.53 -12.30
CA ALA A 155 23.80 -8.51 -11.72
C ALA A 155 24.08 -8.19 -10.25
N ILE A 156 23.99 -9.20 -9.37
CA ILE A 156 24.34 -9.05 -7.97
C ILE A 156 25.85 -8.78 -7.86
N ILE A 157 26.21 -7.63 -7.29
CA ILE A 157 27.59 -7.24 -7.00
C ILE A 157 28.00 -7.80 -5.64
N TRP A 158 27.13 -7.60 -4.63
CA TRP A 158 27.28 -8.12 -3.29
C TRP A 158 25.93 -8.43 -2.66
N SER A 159 25.94 -9.26 -1.64
CA SER A 159 24.74 -9.55 -0.83
C SER A 159 25.16 -9.84 0.62
N THR A 160 24.45 -9.28 1.59
CA THR A 160 24.75 -9.39 3.01
C THR A 160 23.48 -9.71 3.79
N SER A 161 23.53 -10.77 4.59
CA SER A 161 22.51 -11.03 5.61
C SER A 161 22.85 -10.22 6.86
N VAL A 162 21.92 -9.42 7.34
CA VAL A 162 22.11 -8.58 8.54
C VAL A 162 21.58 -9.26 9.80
N GLY A 163 20.93 -10.41 9.67
CA GLY A 163 20.44 -11.20 10.80
C GLY A 163 19.40 -12.23 10.42
N GLN A 164 18.72 -12.77 11.43
CA GLN A 164 17.58 -13.66 11.29
C GLN A 164 16.30 -12.87 11.44
N ALA A 165 15.48 -12.81 10.39
CA ALA A 165 14.19 -12.13 10.37
C ALA A 165 13.13 -12.81 11.25
N TYR A 166 12.21 -12.02 11.79
CA TYR A 166 11.09 -12.47 12.60
C TYR A 166 10.06 -13.25 11.77
N THR A 167 9.53 -14.35 12.29
CA THR A 167 8.42 -15.08 11.67
C THR A 167 7.13 -14.59 12.31
N ILE A 168 6.31 -13.86 11.58
CA ILE A 168 5.03 -13.39 12.07
C ILE A 168 3.97 -14.50 11.99
N THR A 169 3.15 -14.62 13.02
CA THR A 169 2.07 -15.63 13.13
C THR A 169 0.73 -15.04 13.57
N SER A 170 0.73 -13.79 14.03
CA SER A 170 -0.46 -13.11 14.59
C SER A 170 -1.09 -12.07 13.66
N CYS A 171 -0.48 -11.81 12.53
CA CYS A 171 -0.91 -10.80 11.57
C CYS A 171 -0.43 -11.24 10.18
N ASP A 172 -1.24 -11.10 9.14
CA ASP A 172 -0.92 -11.55 7.79
C ASP A 172 -0.43 -10.43 6.86
N ASP A 173 -0.27 -9.20 7.36
CA ASP A 173 0.13 -8.06 6.54
C ASP A 173 1.52 -8.21 5.90
N LEU A 174 2.51 -8.75 6.63
CA LEU A 174 3.89 -8.94 6.19
C LEU A 174 4.33 -10.41 6.18
N THR A 175 3.37 -11.35 6.17
CA THR A 175 3.71 -12.78 6.17
C THR A 175 4.56 -13.17 4.97
N PRO A 176 5.52 -14.11 5.12
CA PRO A 176 5.78 -14.90 6.35
C PRO A 176 6.85 -14.30 7.28
N LYS A 177 7.53 -13.23 6.89
CA LYS A 177 8.68 -12.67 7.63
C LYS A 177 8.56 -11.15 7.78
N ILE A 178 9.09 -10.66 8.89
CA ILE A 178 9.39 -9.25 9.14
C ILE A 178 10.89 -9.12 9.34
N GLY A 179 11.51 -8.34 8.51
CA GLY A 179 12.93 -8.04 8.53
C GLY A 179 13.19 -6.55 8.28
N ILE A 180 13.56 -6.19 7.05
CA ILE A 180 13.75 -4.81 6.63
C ILE A 180 12.56 -4.39 5.78
N THR A 181 11.59 -3.70 6.38
CA THR A 181 10.36 -3.27 5.73
C THR A 181 10.47 -1.87 5.13
N SER A 182 11.16 -0.96 5.82
CA SER A 182 11.28 0.44 5.41
C SER A 182 12.33 0.67 4.33
N THR A 183 12.13 1.74 3.58
CA THR A 183 13.13 2.22 2.61
C THR A 183 14.38 2.72 3.33
N PRO A 184 15.58 2.24 2.93
CA PRO A 184 16.86 2.67 3.46
C PRO A 184 17.17 4.15 3.22
N VAL A 185 18.31 4.60 3.75
CA VAL A 185 18.91 5.91 3.41
C VAL A 185 20.41 5.75 3.20
N TYR A 186 20.96 6.45 2.22
CA TYR A 186 22.41 6.52 1.97
C TYR A 186 22.99 7.81 2.51
N ASP A 187 24.10 7.69 3.21
CA ASP A 187 24.89 8.82 3.66
C ASP A 187 26.20 8.94 2.86
N PRO A 188 26.36 10.00 2.07
CA PRO A 188 27.57 10.21 1.28
C PRO A 188 28.80 10.53 2.13
N ASN A 189 28.64 11.01 3.38
CA ASN A 189 29.77 11.33 4.27
C ASN A 189 30.43 10.07 4.81
N THR A 190 29.62 9.07 5.17
CA THR A 190 30.11 7.77 5.67
C THR A 190 30.31 6.74 4.56
N GLY A 191 29.73 6.95 3.39
CA GLY A 191 29.69 5.98 2.27
C GLY A 191 28.81 4.76 2.57
N SER A 192 27.96 4.85 3.60
CA SER A 192 27.16 3.75 4.09
C SER A 192 25.68 3.89 3.73
N VAL A 193 25.02 2.76 3.47
CA VAL A 193 23.56 2.64 3.43
C VAL A 193 23.09 2.14 4.79
N TYR A 194 22.08 2.80 5.33
CA TYR A 194 21.47 2.44 6.61
C TYR A 194 20.11 1.79 6.40
N VAL A 195 19.90 0.66 7.08
CA VAL A 195 18.64 -0.10 7.11
C VAL A 195 18.19 -0.27 8.56
N MET A 196 16.87 -0.35 8.79
CA MET A 196 16.31 -0.72 10.09
C MET A 196 15.77 -2.15 9.98
N ALA A 197 16.31 -3.08 10.76
CA ALA A 197 15.99 -4.50 10.69
C ALA A 197 15.50 -5.06 12.03
N LEU A 198 14.48 -5.92 12.03
CA LEU A 198 14.03 -6.66 13.21
C LEU A 198 14.76 -8.00 13.27
N VAL A 199 15.83 -8.07 14.02
CA VAL A 199 16.76 -9.19 14.04
C VAL A 199 16.77 -9.96 15.35
N LYS A 200 17.00 -11.27 15.28
CA LYS A 200 17.19 -12.15 16.45
C LYS A 200 18.55 -11.89 17.09
N GLN A 201 18.54 -11.66 18.38
CA GLN A 201 19.74 -11.57 19.23
C GLN A 201 19.68 -12.63 20.35
N THR A 202 20.78 -12.81 21.09
CA THR A 202 20.81 -13.69 22.27
C THR A 202 19.81 -13.28 23.34
N SER A 203 19.59 -11.94 23.49
CA SER A 203 18.64 -11.33 24.44
C SER A 203 17.18 -11.32 23.96
N GLY A 204 16.90 -11.76 22.74
CA GLY A 204 15.56 -11.66 22.13
C GLY A 204 15.56 -10.94 20.78
N TRP A 205 14.40 -10.48 20.35
CA TRP A 205 14.23 -9.71 19.12
C TRP A 205 14.56 -8.25 19.37
N GLN A 206 15.22 -7.60 18.42
CA GLN A 206 15.58 -6.18 18.51
C GLN A 206 15.46 -5.51 17.14
N PHE A 207 14.88 -4.31 17.07
CA PHE A 207 15.14 -3.41 15.96
C PHE A 207 16.55 -2.85 16.07
N ARG A 208 17.28 -2.88 14.96
CA ARG A 208 18.65 -2.35 14.90
C ARG A 208 18.81 -1.50 13.65
N LEU A 209 19.39 -0.31 13.83
CA LEU A 209 19.93 0.44 12.71
C LEU A 209 21.26 -0.21 12.31
N ILE A 210 21.35 -0.67 11.07
CA ILE A 210 22.53 -1.34 10.53
C ILE A 210 23.05 -0.53 9.35
N GLY A 211 24.33 -0.10 9.43
CA GLY A 211 25.05 0.53 8.36
C GLY A 211 25.82 -0.50 7.55
N LEU A 212 25.77 -0.38 6.23
CA LEU A 212 26.55 -1.20 5.31
C LEU A 212 27.33 -0.29 4.35
N ASP A 213 28.58 -0.56 4.12
CA ASP A 213 29.34 0.08 3.04
C ASP A 213 28.65 -0.16 1.69
N ALA A 214 28.24 0.90 1.02
CA ALA A 214 27.40 0.82 -0.18
C ALA A 214 28.09 0.13 -1.36
N SER A 215 29.42 0.06 -1.37
CA SER A 215 30.21 -0.54 -2.45
C SER A 215 30.50 -2.03 -2.26
N THR A 216 30.60 -2.48 -1.00
CA THR A 216 31.02 -3.85 -0.65
C THR A 216 29.98 -4.66 0.08
N GLY A 217 28.98 -3.99 0.69
CA GLY A 217 27.99 -4.60 1.57
C GLY A 217 28.55 -4.97 2.95
N ALA A 218 29.75 -4.57 3.31
CA ALA A 218 30.31 -4.83 4.62
C ALA A 218 29.57 -4.04 5.71
N ILE A 219 29.23 -4.69 6.83
CA ILE A 219 28.54 -4.04 7.94
C ILE A 219 29.50 -3.08 8.63
N THR A 220 29.11 -1.81 8.75
CA THR A 220 29.87 -0.70 9.35
C THR A 220 29.33 -0.26 10.70
N LEU A 221 28.03 -0.46 10.94
CA LEU A 221 27.35 -0.06 12.17
C LEU A 221 26.27 -1.09 12.55
N GLN A 222 26.06 -1.29 13.86
CA GLN A 222 24.91 -2.04 14.39
C GLN A 222 24.46 -1.41 15.71
N GLN A 223 23.40 -0.58 15.68
CA GLN A 223 22.90 0.12 16.86
C GLN A 223 21.47 -0.31 17.20
N PRO A 224 21.20 -0.88 18.39
CA PRO A 224 19.84 -1.26 18.78
C PRO A 224 18.97 -0.04 19.11
N VAL A 225 17.67 -0.17 18.86
CA VAL A 225 16.64 0.74 19.38
C VAL A 225 16.16 0.18 20.71
N THR A 226 16.42 0.87 21.80
CA THR A 226 16.11 0.42 23.17
C THR A 226 15.87 1.60 24.11
N GLY A 227 15.29 1.31 25.26
CA GLY A 227 15.11 2.28 26.35
C GLY A 227 13.76 2.96 26.33
N SER A 228 13.64 4.04 27.11
CA SER A 228 12.45 4.86 27.24
C SER A 228 12.56 6.14 26.41
N PRO A 229 11.44 6.67 25.88
CA PRO A 229 11.44 7.95 25.19
C PRO A 229 11.95 9.09 26.09
N THR A 230 12.67 10.04 25.52
CA THR A 230 13.19 11.22 26.24
C THR A 230 12.10 12.13 26.78
N ASN A 231 10.90 12.08 26.22
CA ASN A 231 9.73 12.85 26.66
C ASN A 231 8.75 12.02 27.52
N ASP A 232 8.99 10.71 27.71
CA ASP A 232 8.25 9.87 28.67
C ASP A 232 9.10 8.69 29.16
N SER A 233 9.51 8.74 30.42
CA SER A 233 10.31 7.67 31.05
C SER A 233 9.48 6.51 31.60
N HIS A 234 8.15 6.57 31.58
CA HIS A 234 7.28 5.55 32.15
C HIS A 234 7.01 4.39 31.17
N ILE A 235 7.21 4.60 29.89
CA ILE A 235 7.08 3.56 28.86
C ILE A 235 8.45 3.17 28.31
N SER A 236 8.53 2.01 27.68
CA SER A 236 9.77 1.47 27.10
C SER A 236 9.47 0.91 25.70
N PHE A 237 10.47 0.98 24.85
CA PHE A 237 10.35 0.44 23.50
C PHE A 237 10.31 -1.10 23.48
N HIS A 238 9.22 -1.67 23.01
CA HIS A 238 8.99 -3.11 22.84
C HIS A 238 9.03 -3.47 21.36
N PRO A 239 10.02 -4.23 20.86
CA PRO A 239 10.23 -4.41 19.44
C PRO A 239 9.18 -5.27 18.74
N ILE A 240 8.61 -6.29 19.43
CA ILE A 240 7.73 -7.28 18.79
C ILE A 240 6.44 -6.68 18.21
N PRO A 241 5.67 -5.83 18.93
CA PRO A 241 4.47 -5.22 18.38
C PRO A 241 4.74 -4.12 17.34
N GLN A 242 5.99 -3.61 17.27
CA GLN A 242 6.29 -2.46 16.41
C GLN A 242 6.44 -2.87 14.95
N ASP A 243 5.94 -2.01 14.06
CA ASP A 243 6.17 -2.01 12.61
C ASP A 243 7.02 -0.80 12.21
N GLN A 244 8.14 -1.04 11.52
CA GLN A 244 8.99 0.04 11.04
C GLN A 244 8.83 0.15 9.52
N ARG A 245 7.75 0.81 9.09
CA ARG A 245 7.35 0.95 7.69
C ARG A 245 7.83 2.25 7.05
N THR A 246 7.91 3.30 7.84
CA THR A 246 8.26 4.67 7.44
C THR A 246 9.70 4.73 6.92
N ALA A 247 9.92 5.26 5.70
CA ALA A 247 11.25 5.43 5.14
C ALA A 247 12.19 6.22 6.07
N LEU A 248 13.44 5.80 6.15
CA LEU A 248 14.45 6.41 7.00
C LEU A 248 14.78 7.83 6.52
N LEU A 249 15.11 8.71 7.46
CA LEU A 249 15.52 10.09 7.19
C LEU A 249 16.96 10.31 7.68
N LEU A 250 17.86 10.70 6.79
CA LEU A 250 19.17 11.25 7.15
C LEU A 250 19.07 12.78 7.27
N LEU A 251 19.42 13.30 8.44
CA LEU A 251 19.40 14.74 8.69
C LEU A 251 20.53 15.12 9.67
N ASN A 252 21.49 15.92 9.20
CA ASN A 252 22.62 16.41 9.99
C ASN A 252 23.44 15.30 10.68
N GLY A 253 23.78 14.24 9.98
CA GLY A 253 24.54 13.09 10.51
C GLY A 253 23.72 12.14 11.41
N TRP A 254 22.42 12.38 11.56
CA TRP A 254 21.50 11.51 12.28
C TRP A 254 20.60 10.76 11.32
N VAL A 255 20.44 9.45 11.53
CA VAL A 255 19.42 8.64 10.89
C VAL A 255 18.25 8.48 11.82
N TYR A 256 17.06 8.94 11.35
CA TYR A 256 15.81 8.84 12.09
C TYR A 256 14.92 7.76 11.48
N ALA A 257 14.27 6.99 12.37
CA ALA A 257 13.27 5.97 12.01
C ALA A 257 12.01 6.17 12.85
N ALA A 258 10.85 5.95 12.26
CA ALA A 258 9.58 6.01 12.98
C ALA A 258 8.87 4.65 12.98
N PHE A 259 8.06 4.40 14.01
CA PHE A 259 7.47 3.10 14.30
C PHE A 259 5.96 3.20 14.48
N ALA A 260 5.27 2.16 14.04
CA ALA A 260 3.86 1.89 14.25
C ALA A 260 3.68 0.49 14.83
N SER A 261 2.54 -0.15 14.58
CA SER A 261 2.25 -1.52 15.02
C SER A 261 1.84 -2.42 13.86
N HIS A 262 2.11 -3.71 14.00
CA HIS A 262 1.53 -4.75 13.16
C HIS A 262 0.10 -5.04 13.57
N CYS A 263 -0.88 -4.80 12.68
CA CYS A 263 -2.31 -5.07 12.91
C CYS A 263 -2.83 -4.51 14.25
N ASP A 264 -2.35 -3.34 14.65
CA ASP A 264 -2.71 -2.66 15.91
C ASP A 264 -2.58 -3.53 17.17
N ASN A 265 -1.63 -4.46 17.16
CA ASN A 265 -1.33 -5.31 18.31
C ASN A 265 -0.74 -4.48 19.46
N THR A 266 -1.53 -4.26 20.49
CA THR A 266 -1.12 -3.55 21.72
C THR A 266 -0.30 -4.46 22.66
N PRO A 267 0.56 -3.89 23.53
CA PRO A 267 0.79 -2.45 23.75
C PRO A 267 1.79 -1.86 22.74
N TYR A 268 1.50 -0.69 22.17
CA TYR A 268 2.42 0.08 21.35
C TYR A 268 2.11 1.58 21.41
N ALA A 269 3.11 2.39 21.05
CA ALA A 269 2.95 3.81 20.78
C ALA A 269 3.69 4.19 19.50
N GLY A 270 3.41 5.34 18.94
CA GLY A 270 4.24 5.92 17.89
C GLY A 270 5.58 6.35 18.46
N TYR A 271 6.67 5.87 17.87
CA TYR A 271 8.02 6.26 18.29
C TYR A 271 8.79 6.87 17.13
N VAL A 272 9.69 7.81 17.46
CA VAL A 272 10.75 8.27 16.56
C VAL A 272 12.09 8.01 17.24
N SER A 273 12.91 7.13 16.66
CA SER A 273 14.29 6.92 17.09
C SER A 273 15.26 7.73 16.22
N GLY A 274 16.37 8.16 16.78
CA GLY A 274 17.48 8.77 16.05
C GLY A 274 18.83 8.19 16.48
N VAL A 275 19.72 8.01 15.53
CA VAL A 275 21.09 7.52 15.73
C VAL A 275 22.05 8.46 15.02
N ASP A 276 23.01 9.02 15.75
CA ASP A 276 24.11 9.82 15.22
C ASP A 276 25.15 8.88 14.61
N VAL A 277 25.16 8.77 13.29
CA VAL A 277 26.00 7.82 12.57
C VAL A 277 27.38 8.37 12.22
N GLU A 278 27.63 9.63 12.50
CA GLU A 278 28.91 10.30 12.26
C GLU A 278 29.73 10.48 13.56
N SER A 279 29.11 10.31 14.74
CA SER A 279 29.77 10.49 16.05
C SER A 279 30.43 9.21 16.58
N THR A 280 31.54 9.40 17.31
CA THR A 280 32.17 8.34 18.11
C THR A 280 32.41 8.87 19.53
N PRO A 281 31.76 8.31 20.57
CA PRO A 281 30.81 7.20 20.52
C PRO A 281 29.47 7.59 19.86
N VAL A 282 28.78 6.58 19.33
CA VAL A 282 27.45 6.74 18.74
C VAL A 282 26.45 7.24 19.76
N LYS A 283 25.69 8.27 19.42
CA LYS A 283 24.61 8.80 20.27
C LYS A 283 23.24 8.32 19.73
N THR A 284 22.29 8.14 20.63
CA THR A 284 20.93 7.72 20.30
C THR A 284 19.90 8.57 20.98
N THR A 285 18.70 8.65 20.40
CA THR A 285 17.53 9.28 21.00
C THR A 285 16.28 8.47 20.70
N LEU A 286 15.29 8.56 21.55
CA LEU A 286 13.95 7.99 21.35
C LEU A 286 12.93 9.00 21.84
N TRP A 287 11.84 9.16 21.11
CA TRP A 287 10.73 10.08 21.39
C TRP A 287 9.41 9.38 21.09
N THR A 288 8.31 9.76 21.76
CA THR A 288 6.96 9.23 21.50
C THR A 288 5.94 10.35 21.29
N ASP A 289 4.93 10.09 20.49
CA ASP A 289 3.78 10.97 20.26
C ASP A 289 2.62 10.73 21.24
N GLU A 290 2.73 9.76 22.14
CA GLU A 290 1.75 9.43 23.20
C GLU A 290 2.38 9.57 24.61
N ALA A 291 3.03 10.71 24.89
CA ALA A 291 3.64 10.95 26.19
C ALA A 291 2.59 11.17 27.30
N GLY A 292 2.82 10.55 28.47
CA GLY A 292 1.95 10.65 29.65
C GLY A 292 0.79 9.66 29.70
N VAL A 293 0.76 8.67 28.79
CA VAL A 293 -0.19 7.56 28.76
C VAL A 293 0.54 6.23 28.61
N SER A 294 -0.16 5.12 28.82
CA SER A 294 0.42 3.77 28.78
C SER A 294 0.31 3.17 27.39
N GLU A 295 1.17 3.56 26.46
CA GLU A 295 1.27 2.93 25.14
C GLU A 295 -0.10 2.76 24.46
N ASP A 296 -0.77 3.88 24.17
CA ASP A 296 -2.12 3.90 23.63
C ASP A 296 -2.14 4.32 22.16
N GLN A 297 -1.57 3.46 21.30
CA GLN A 297 -1.58 3.54 19.85
C GLN A 297 -0.73 4.70 19.26
N ALA A 298 -1.33 5.55 18.40
CA ALA A 298 -0.72 6.67 17.67
C ALA A 298 0.45 6.30 16.75
N GLY A 299 0.45 5.09 16.18
CA GLY A 299 1.54 4.62 15.34
C GLY A 299 1.86 5.54 14.17
N ILE A 300 3.17 5.70 13.87
CA ILE A 300 3.67 6.48 12.73
C ILE A 300 3.94 5.52 11.56
N TRP A 301 2.89 5.17 10.84
CA TRP A 301 2.95 4.12 9.81
C TRP A 301 3.26 4.66 8.40
N GLN A 302 2.49 5.63 7.94
CA GLN A 302 2.66 6.38 6.68
C GLN A 302 2.88 5.51 5.41
N SER A 303 2.51 4.24 5.46
CA SER A 303 2.75 3.25 4.40
C SER A 303 4.23 3.22 3.97
N GLN A 304 4.57 3.57 2.74
CA GLN A 304 5.95 3.78 2.28
C GLN A 304 6.40 5.23 2.27
N GLY A 305 5.57 6.16 2.77
CA GLY A 305 5.98 7.54 3.01
C GLY A 305 7.14 7.60 4.01
N GLY A 306 7.80 8.71 4.08
CA GLY A 306 8.94 8.91 4.98
C GLY A 306 8.73 10.05 5.95
N LEU A 307 9.58 10.10 6.97
CA LEU A 307 9.77 11.32 7.73
C LEU A 307 10.20 12.43 6.76
N VAL A 308 9.50 13.57 6.79
CA VAL A 308 9.77 14.71 5.91
C VAL A 308 10.69 15.70 6.59
N SER A 309 11.62 16.30 5.85
CA SER A 309 12.40 17.45 6.33
C SER A 309 12.57 18.49 5.23
N ASP A 310 12.41 19.77 5.57
CA ASP A 310 12.66 20.90 4.71
C ASP A 310 13.93 21.69 5.11
N GLY A 311 14.82 21.02 5.79
CA GLY A 311 16.12 21.53 6.23
C GLY A 311 16.40 21.28 7.71
N ALA A 312 17.55 21.74 8.16
CA ALA A 312 18.06 21.52 9.51
C ALA A 312 17.05 21.93 10.59
N GLY A 313 16.84 21.05 11.57
CA GLY A 313 16.01 21.33 12.74
C GLY A 313 14.49 21.15 12.52
N ARG A 314 14.07 20.51 11.43
CA ARG A 314 12.63 20.30 11.17
C ARG A 314 12.38 18.90 10.62
N ILE A 315 11.57 18.13 11.34
CA ILE A 315 11.06 16.81 10.92
C ILE A 315 9.55 16.84 10.99
N PHE A 316 8.87 16.36 9.96
CA PHE A 316 7.42 16.24 9.92
C PHE A 316 7.03 14.78 9.72
N PHE A 317 5.95 14.39 10.37
CA PHE A 317 5.30 13.08 10.20
C PHE A 317 3.80 13.20 10.49
N THR A 318 3.05 12.14 10.19
CA THR A 318 1.63 12.04 10.56
C THR A 318 1.37 10.72 11.28
N SER A 319 0.69 10.79 12.43
CA SER A 319 0.31 9.67 13.28
C SER A 319 -1.10 9.15 12.98
N ARG A 320 -1.37 7.91 13.42
CA ARG A 320 -2.63 7.17 13.26
C ARG A 320 -3.51 7.25 14.52
N ASN A 321 -4.44 6.27 14.62
CA ASN A 321 -5.35 6.06 15.75
C ASN A 321 -4.64 6.15 17.09
N GLY A 322 -5.33 6.71 18.09
CA GLY A 322 -4.81 6.90 19.44
C GLY A 322 -5.50 8.07 20.13
N ILE A 323 -4.90 8.62 21.16
CA ILE A 323 -5.49 9.75 21.88
C ILE A 323 -5.31 11.03 21.06
N SER A 324 -6.37 11.45 20.41
CA SER A 324 -6.40 12.71 19.66
C SER A 324 -6.07 13.92 20.58
N PRO A 325 -5.27 14.89 20.12
CA PRO A 325 -4.90 16.05 20.90
C PRO A 325 -6.12 16.86 21.34
N ALA A 326 -6.02 17.49 22.49
CA ALA A 326 -7.01 18.46 22.92
C ALA A 326 -7.05 19.67 21.97
N LYS A 327 -8.20 20.37 21.91
CA LYS A 327 -8.33 21.64 21.19
C LYS A 327 -7.23 22.62 21.66
N GLY A 328 -6.50 23.17 20.72
CA GLY A 328 -5.41 24.09 21.05
C GLY A 328 -4.57 24.52 19.84
N PRO A 329 -3.76 25.59 20.00
CA PRO A 329 -2.94 26.14 18.93
C PRO A 329 -1.76 25.21 18.59
N GLY A 330 -1.38 25.15 17.31
CA GLY A 330 -0.34 24.27 16.79
C GLY A 330 1.01 24.43 17.49
N ASN A 331 1.39 25.66 17.82
CA ASN A 331 2.66 25.96 18.49
C ASN A 331 2.72 25.59 19.98
N LYS A 332 1.70 24.92 20.50
CA LYS A 332 1.64 24.36 21.86
C LYS A 332 1.19 22.89 21.80
N PRO A 333 1.98 22.00 21.17
CA PRO A 333 1.60 20.61 21.06
C PRO A 333 1.46 19.95 22.45
N PRO A 334 0.38 19.17 22.68
CA PRO A 334 0.22 18.36 23.88
C PRO A 334 1.14 17.13 23.88
N GLY A 335 1.04 16.29 24.93
CA GLY A 335 1.76 15.02 24.99
C GLY A 335 1.18 13.94 24.08
N GLN A 336 -0.14 13.98 23.81
CA GLN A 336 -0.87 13.07 22.96
C GLN A 336 -1.12 13.73 21.59
N LEU A 337 -0.66 13.10 20.54
CA LEU A 337 -0.61 13.65 19.18
C LEU A 337 -1.09 12.63 18.12
N ALA A 338 -1.97 11.70 18.50
CA ALA A 338 -2.60 10.83 17.53
C ALA A 338 -3.44 11.62 16.50
N GLU A 339 -3.66 11.05 15.33
CA GLU A 339 -4.42 11.68 14.23
C GLU A 339 -3.89 13.10 13.92
N SER A 340 -2.58 13.26 13.90
CA SER A 340 -1.94 14.58 13.77
C SER A 340 -0.75 14.58 12.83
N THR A 341 -0.63 15.64 12.03
CA THR A 341 0.65 16.02 11.41
C THR A 341 1.46 16.81 12.41
N VAL A 342 2.67 16.34 12.73
CA VAL A 342 3.51 16.88 13.81
C VAL A 342 4.82 17.40 13.23
N ARG A 343 5.29 18.52 13.75
CA ARG A 343 6.62 19.06 13.48
C ARG A 343 7.52 18.92 14.71
N LEU A 344 8.56 18.09 14.58
CA LEU A 344 9.63 17.98 15.57
C LEU A 344 10.80 18.92 15.27
N ALA A 345 11.49 19.33 16.29
CA ALA A 345 12.80 19.99 16.21
C ALA A 345 13.84 19.10 16.89
N PRO A 346 14.77 18.48 16.13
CA PRO A 346 15.91 17.79 16.69
C PRO A 346 16.94 18.78 17.24
N ASN A 347 17.48 18.45 18.40
CA ASN A 347 18.65 19.16 18.93
C ASN A 347 19.89 18.68 18.17
N PRO A 348 20.64 19.55 17.51
CA PRO A 348 21.74 19.12 16.64
C PRO A 348 22.91 18.45 17.38
N THR A 349 23.05 18.67 18.70
CA THR A 349 24.14 18.13 19.51
C THR A 349 23.77 16.82 20.20
N THR A 350 22.52 16.72 20.69
CA THR A 350 22.05 15.56 21.49
C THR A 350 21.08 14.66 20.76
N GLY A 351 20.58 15.10 19.61
CA GLY A 351 19.52 14.42 18.86
C GLY A 351 18.15 14.46 19.53
N ALA A 352 18.02 15.00 20.73
CA ALA A 352 16.77 15.05 21.47
C ALA A 352 15.68 15.75 20.65
N LEU A 353 14.52 15.08 20.52
CA LEU A 353 13.39 15.54 19.74
C LEU A 353 12.40 16.31 20.61
N THR A 354 11.89 17.40 20.09
CA THR A 354 10.86 18.22 20.75
C THR A 354 9.76 18.56 19.75
N ALA A 355 8.49 18.25 20.07
CA ALA A 355 7.36 18.71 19.29
C ALA A 355 7.24 20.24 19.37
N LYS A 356 7.14 20.91 18.24
CA LYS A 356 7.09 22.37 18.12
C LYS A 356 5.80 22.88 17.50
N ASP A 357 5.10 22.02 16.79
CA ASP A 357 3.89 22.39 16.07
C ASP A 357 3.10 21.14 15.70
N PHE A 358 1.80 21.27 15.53
CA PHE A 358 0.95 20.19 15.06
C PHE A 358 -0.27 20.71 14.32
N PHE A 359 -0.87 19.86 13.53
CA PHE A 359 -2.22 19.98 12.99
C PHE A 359 -2.96 18.67 13.26
N SER A 360 -4.18 18.76 13.72
CA SER A 360 -5.08 17.60 13.86
C SER A 360 -6.46 18.00 13.37
N PRO A 361 -7.08 17.20 12.48
CA PRO A 361 -8.43 17.50 11.99
C PRO A 361 -9.42 17.71 13.14
N ALA A 362 -10.34 18.64 12.97
CA ALA A 362 -11.36 18.95 13.99
C ALA A 362 -12.17 17.70 14.38
N ASN A 363 -12.34 16.76 13.44
CA ASN A 363 -13.03 15.50 13.62
C ASN A 363 -12.11 14.32 14.01
N ALA A 364 -10.85 14.55 14.42
CA ALA A 364 -9.88 13.49 14.76
C ALA A 364 -10.45 12.39 15.68
N PRO A 365 -11.20 12.68 16.76
CA PRO A 365 -11.80 11.61 17.59
C PRO A 365 -12.84 10.74 16.86
N LYS A 366 -13.38 11.21 15.72
CA LYS A 366 -14.27 10.40 14.88
C LYS A 366 -13.46 9.59 13.87
N LEU A 367 -12.31 10.09 13.47
CA LEU A 367 -11.38 9.34 12.61
C LEU A 367 -10.85 8.14 13.39
N ASP A 368 -10.36 8.37 14.60
CA ASP A 368 -9.91 7.35 15.54
C ASP A 368 -10.99 6.29 15.79
N ALA A 369 -12.17 6.67 16.27
CA ALA A 369 -13.29 5.75 16.51
C ALA A 369 -13.79 4.99 15.27
N GLY A 370 -13.46 5.44 14.08
CA GLY A 370 -13.88 4.85 12.81
C GLY A 370 -12.76 4.16 12.05
N ASP A 371 -11.60 3.97 12.64
CA ASP A 371 -10.39 3.46 11.98
C ASP A 371 -10.13 4.19 10.64
N LYS A 372 -10.19 5.54 10.67
CA LYS A 372 -10.00 6.39 9.49
C LYS A 372 -8.66 7.11 9.51
N ASP A 373 -7.63 6.45 10.01
CA ASP A 373 -6.25 6.94 10.21
C ASP A 373 -5.87 8.12 9.32
N PHE A 374 -5.56 9.24 9.93
CA PHE A 374 -5.01 10.38 9.21
C PHE A 374 -3.60 10.10 8.69
N GLY A 375 -2.83 9.30 9.44
CA GLY A 375 -1.46 8.89 9.11
C GLY A 375 -1.35 7.58 8.31
N SER A 376 -2.40 7.09 7.64
CA SER A 376 -2.24 5.97 6.70
C SER A 376 -1.43 6.37 5.47
N GLY A 377 -1.55 7.61 5.00
CA GLY A 377 -0.68 8.22 3.99
C GLY A 377 0.45 9.03 4.61
N GLY A 378 1.57 9.16 3.89
CA GLY A 378 2.70 9.99 4.29
C GLY A 378 2.54 11.45 3.88
N PRO A 379 3.00 12.41 4.72
CA PRO A 379 3.05 13.82 4.34
C PRO A 379 4.07 14.05 3.23
N VAL A 380 3.80 15.03 2.37
CA VAL A 380 4.67 15.43 1.26
C VAL A 380 4.90 16.93 1.28
N GLY A 381 6.16 17.35 1.36
CA GLY A 381 6.51 18.76 1.24
C GLY A 381 6.47 19.20 -0.22
N LEU A 382 5.68 20.22 -0.54
CA LEU A 382 5.70 20.76 -1.90
C LEU A 382 7.00 21.57 -2.13
N PRO A 383 7.69 21.38 -3.28
CA PRO A 383 8.89 22.13 -3.63
C PRO A 383 8.60 23.57 -4.08
N PHE A 384 7.35 23.93 -4.17
CA PHE A 384 6.84 25.25 -4.53
C PHE A 384 5.75 25.71 -3.55
N GLY A 385 5.39 26.98 -3.60
CA GLY A 385 4.34 27.59 -2.78
C GLY A 385 3.97 28.96 -3.29
N THR A 386 3.24 29.74 -2.50
CA THR A 386 2.92 31.15 -2.81
C THR A 386 3.91 32.09 -2.11
N LYS A 387 3.81 33.39 -2.39
CA LYS A 387 4.65 34.39 -1.72
C LYS A 387 4.40 34.41 -0.22
N THR A 388 3.15 34.32 0.22
CA THR A 388 2.76 34.30 1.64
C THR A 388 3.00 32.94 2.29
N PHE A 389 2.80 31.86 1.55
CA PHE A 389 2.93 30.48 2.03
C PHE A 389 3.95 29.72 1.15
N PRO A 390 5.27 30.04 1.29
CA PRO A 390 6.31 29.43 0.43
C PRO A 390 6.60 27.98 0.80
N LYS A 391 6.16 27.50 1.96
CA LYS A 391 6.43 26.16 2.49
C LYS A 391 5.13 25.47 2.82
N VAL A 392 4.72 24.55 1.95
CA VAL A 392 3.46 23.82 2.06
C VAL A 392 3.74 22.34 2.22
N VAL A 393 2.96 21.64 3.06
CA VAL A 393 2.91 20.17 3.14
C VAL A 393 1.52 19.69 2.79
N ALA A 394 1.43 18.68 1.94
CA ALA A 394 0.20 17.98 1.61
C ALA A 394 0.07 16.73 2.47
N GLN A 395 -1.12 16.46 3.03
CA GLN A 395 -1.41 15.28 3.84
C GLN A 395 -2.81 14.75 3.57
N ALA A 396 -2.92 13.43 3.41
CA ALA A 396 -4.18 12.70 3.34
C ALA A 396 -4.07 11.33 3.99
N GLY A 397 -5.20 10.79 4.47
CA GLY A 397 -5.28 9.47 5.08
C GLY A 397 -6.50 8.67 4.60
N LYS A 398 -6.90 7.64 5.37
CA LYS A 398 -8.04 6.75 5.05
C LYS A 398 -9.37 7.48 4.85
N TYR A 399 -9.53 8.66 5.46
CA TYR A 399 -10.75 9.45 5.36
C TYR A 399 -10.98 10.06 3.97
N GLY A 400 -9.93 10.12 3.14
CA GLY A 400 -10.02 10.66 1.77
C GLY A 400 -10.21 12.18 1.74
N ARG A 401 -9.67 12.90 2.71
CA ARG A 401 -9.55 14.36 2.71
C ARG A 401 -8.09 14.71 2.57
N LEU A 402 -7.77 15.54 1.59
CA LEU A 402 -6.42 16.00 1.30
C LEU A 402 -6.31 17.45 1.78
N TYR A 403 -5.39 17.70 2.69
CA TYR A 403 -5.08 18.99 3.29
C TYR A 403 -3.81 19.58 2.69
N LEU A 404 -3.79 20.90 2.50
CA LEU A 404 -2.58 21.69 2.33
C LEU A 404 -2.33 22.49 3.62
N LEU A 405 -1.19 22.27 4.27
CA LEU A 405 -0.85 22.89 5.55
C LEU A 405 0.40 23.75 5.41
N ASN A 406 0.47 24.84 6.18
CA ASN A 406 1.65 25.68 6.26
C ASN A 406 2.73 25.06 7.15
N ARG A 407 3.89 24.66 6.60
CA ARG A 407 5.01 24.08 7.35
C ARG A 407 5.59 25.00 8.42
N ASN A 408 5.32 26.30 8.37
CA ASN A 408 5.76 27.26 9.38
C ASN A 408 4.78 27.40 10.55
N ASN A 409 3.50 27.06 10.32
CA ASN A 409 2.42 27.07 11.32
C ASN A 409 1.36 26.07 10.89
N LEU A 410 1.39 24.86 11.45
CA LEU A 410 0.53 23.77 11.02
C LEU A 410 -0.96 23.99 11.34
N GLY A 411 -1.29 24.84 12.36
CA GLY A 411 -2.66 25.26 12.61
C GLY A 411 -3.27 24.74 13.93
N GLY A 412 -2.77 23.66 14.49
CA GLY A 412 -3.33 23.09 15.73
C GLY A 412 -4.60 22.28 15.49
N ARG A 413 -5.49 22.26 16.47
CA ARG A 413 -6.78 21.60 16.35
C ARG A 413 -7.92 22.55 16.71
N GLN A 414 -8.91 22.66 15.81
CA GLN A 414 -10.10 23.52 15.98
C GLN A 414 -9.73 25.01 16.22
N GLN A 415 -8.84 25.56 15.45
CA GLN A 415 -8.30 26.91 15.66
C GLN A 415 -8.86 27.96 14.73
N ASN A 416 -9.57 27.61 13.65
CA ASN A 416 -10.21 28.62 12.80
C ASN A 416 -11.32 29.38 13.55
N SER A 417 -11.80 30.47 12.99
CA SER A 417 -12.76 31.39 13.61
C SER A 417 -14.10 30.76 14.02
N VAL A 418 -14.45 29.60 13.45
CA VAL A 418 -15.67 28.84 13.74
C VAL A 418 -15.42 27.53 14.47
N GLY A 419 -14.17 27.27 14.89
CA GLY A 419 -13.77 26.07 15.61
C GLY A 419 -13.59 24.83 14.72
N GLY A 420 -13.35 25.03 13.43
CA GLY A 420 -12.95 24.00 12.44
C GLY A 420 -11.45 23.95 12.23
N ASP A 421 -11.03 23.35 11.11
CA ASP A 421 -9.63 23.20 10.73
C ASP A 421 -8.99 24.54 10.35
N GLU A 422 -7.73 24.72 10.74
CA GLU A 422 -6.90 25.89 10.38
C GLU A 422 -5.84 25.42 9.38
N ASP A 423 -6.32 25.01 8.21
CA ASP A 423 -5.54 24.62 7.05
C ASP A 423 -5.48 25.74 6.01
N LEU A 424 -4.61 25.63 5.02
CA LEU A 424 -4.59 26.56 3.88
C LEU A 424 -5.66 26.20 2.85
N PHE A 425 -5.89 24.92 2.66
CA PHE A 425 -6.88 24.38 1.74
C PHE A 425 -7.16 22.91 2.03
N GLU A 426 -8.41 22.50 1.87
CA GLU A 426 -8.81 21.11 1.91
C GLU A 426 -9.69 20.72 0.73
N ILE A 427 -9.52 19.48 0.26
CA ILE A 427 -10.44 18.87 -0.70
C ILE A 427 -10.84 17.48 -0.19
N GLY A 428 -12.13 17.15 -0.20
CA GLY A 428 -12.67 15.93 0.37
C GLY A 428 -13.48 15.09 -0.61
N HIS A 429 -14.00 13.97 -0.06
CA HIS A 429 -14.71 12.93 -0.80
C HIS A 429 -13.85 12.18 -1.83
N LEU A 430 -12.52 12.17 -1.61
CA LEU A 430 -11.61 11.31 -2.35
C LEU A 430 -11.63 9.90 -1.74
N ALA A 431 -11.14 8.92 -2.47
CA ALA A 431 -10.84 7.62 -1.88
C ALA A 431 -9.66 7.74 -0.89
N GLY A 432 -9.66 6.93 0.17
CA GLY A 432 -8.61 6.97 1.18
C GLY A 432 -7.22 6.69 0.61
N LEU A 433 -6.19 7.31 1.19
CA LEU A 433 -4.80 7.19 0.77
C LEU A 433 -4.01 6.28 1.72
N TRP A 434 -3.20 5.39 1.15
CA TRP A 434 -2.22 4.53 1.83
C TRP A 434 -0.82 4.64 1.21
N GLY A 435 -0.52 5.65 0.53
CA GLY A 435 0.79 5.97 -0.03
C GLY A 435 1.10 7.42 0.24
N SER A 436 1.90 8.02 -0.62
CA SER A 436 2.16 9.46 -0.61
C SER A 436 1.78 10.03 -1.97
N PRO A 437 1.30 11.27 -2.03
CA PRO A 437 1.18 11.96 -3.31
C PRO A 437 2.55 12.12 -3.99
N GLY A 438 2.56 12.14 -5.32
CA GLY A 438 3.72 12.61 -6.12
C GLY A 438 3.53 14.06 -6.52
N VAL A 439 4.60 14.75 -6.86
CA VAL A 439 4.57 16.17 -7.21
C VAL A 439 5.36 16.44 -8.48
N PHE A 440 4.93 17.40 -9.25
CA PHE A 440 5.70 18.04 -10.32
C PHE A 440 5.42 19.54 -10.33
N GLY A 441 6.44 20.35 -10.59
CA GLY A 441 6.25 21.80 -10.72
C GLY A 441 7.24 22.46 -11.66
N ASP A 442 6.75 23.38 -12.48
CA ASP A 442 7.59 24.24 -13.35
C ASP A 442 7.79 25.63 -12.78
N THR A 443 7.25 25.92 -11.59
CA THR A 443 7.46 27.20 -10.88
C THR A 443 7.94 26.97 -9.46
N THR A 444 8.65 27.95 -8.89
CA THR A 444 9.02 27.94 -7.46
C THR A 444 8.06 28.79 -6.63
N THR A 445 7.43 29.78 -7.24
CA THR A 445 6.51 30.71 -6.57
C THR A 445 5.26 30.89 -7.43
N LEU A 446 4.15 30.38 -6.92
CA LEU A 446 2.83 30.58 -7.51
C LEU A 446 2.26 31.95 -7.14
N THR A 447 1.60 32.55 -8.11
CA THR A 447 0.86 33.82 -7.97
C THR A 447 -0.46 33.70 -8.72
N ALA A 448 -1.43 34.54 -8.42
CA ALA A 448 -2.70 34.60 -9.15
C ALA A 448 -2.52 34.85 -10.66
N SER A 449 -1.40 35.48 -11.06
CA SER A 449 -1.12 35.80 -12.47
C SER A 449 -0.44 34.67 -13.25
N ASN A 450 0.31 33.78 -12.60
CA ASN A 450 1.01 32.67 -13.26
C ASN A 450 0.36 31.30 -13.05
N ALA A 451 -0.39 31.06 -11.97
CA ALA A 451 -0.95 29.75 -11.60
C ALA A 451 -1.78 29.09 -12.73
N ALA A 452 -2.48 29.87 -13.53
CA ALA A 452 -3.25 29.35 -14.67
C ALA A 452 -2.34 28.70 -15.75
N LYS A 453 -1.10 29.20 -15.91
CA LYS A 453 -0.13 28.73 -16.92
C LYS A 453 0.89 27.76 -16.36
N ALA A 454 1.15 27.78 -15.06
CA ALA A 454 2.08 26.89 -14.38
C ALA A 454 1.63 25.44 -14.52
N ASN A 455 2.56 24.51 -14.62
CA ASN A 455 2.31 23.06 -14.58
C ASN A 455 2.68 22.49 -13.21
N ASP A 456 2.13 23.10 -12.16
CA ASP A 456 2.34 22.63 -10.80
C ASP A 456 1.19 21.68 -10.41
N TYR A 457 1.52 20.42 -10.23
CA TYR A 457 0.54 19.35 -9.98
C TYR A 457 0.92 18.53 -8.76
N LEU A 458 -0.12 18.01 -8.08
CA LEU A 458 -0.06 16.96 -7.10
C LEU A 458 -0.81 15.74 -7.65
N TYR A 459 -0.17 14.57 -7.62
CA TYR A 459 -0.72 13.32 -8.13
C TYR A 459 -1.14 12.43 -6.99
N TYR A 460 -2.34 11.85 -7.11
CA TYR A 460 -2.97 11.11 -6.03
C TYR A 460 -3.54 9.78 -6.55
N VAL A 461 -3.24 8.68 -5.85
CA VAL A 461 -3.82 7.36 -6.10
C VAL A 461 -4.44 6.85 -4.82
N GLY A 462 -5.77 6.92 -4.72
CA GLY A 462 -6.52 6.43 -3.56
C GLY A 462 -6.90 4.95 -3.71
N LYS A 463 -7.46 4.38 -2.63
CA LYS A 463 -7.98 3.01 -2.60
C LYS A 463 -9.04 2.80 -3.67
N SER A 464 -8.76 1.95 -4.66
CA SER A 464 -9.69 1.65 -5.75
C SER A 464 -10.20 2.91 -6.46
N ASP A 465 -9.30 3.85 -6.72
CA ASP A 465 -9.58 5.14 -7.34
C ASP A 465 -8.71 5.35 -8.58
N TYR A 466 -8.94 6.46 -9.27
CA TYR A 466 -8.13 6.89 -10.42
C TYR A 466 -6.78 7.45 -9.98
N LEU A 467 -5.78 7.40 -10.87
CA LEU A 467 -4.67 8.34 -10.79
C LEU A 467 -5.21 9.73 -11.11
N ARG A 468 -5.20 10.64 -10.14
CA ARG A 468 -5.70 12.00 -10.23
C ARG A 468 -4.56 12.99 -10.33
N ALA A 469 -4.71 14.01 -11.15
CA ALA A 469 -3.85 15.18 -11.19
C ALA A 469 -4.61 16.39 -10.62
N PHE A 470 -4.20 16.87 -9.48
CA PHE A 470 -4.68 18.12 -8.90
C PHE A 470 -3.77 19.26 -9.32
N LYS A 471 -4.31 20.22 -10.06
CA LYS A 471 -3.58 21.45 -10.38
C LYS A 471 -3.51 22.34 -9.15
N VAL A 472 -2.30 22.80 -8.84
CA VAL A 472 -2.12 23.74 -7.75
C VAL A 472 -2.37 25.16 -8.25
N GLY A 473 -3.29 25.84 -7.60
CA GLY A 473 -3.69 27.22 -7.88
C GLY A 473 -3.42 28.16 -6.71
N VAL A 474 -3.91 29.38 -6.82
CA VAL A 474 -3.80 30.41 -5.76
C VAL A 474 -5.14 31.14 -5.66
N ASN A 475 -5.66 31.29 -4.43
CA ASN A 475 -6.88 32.06 -4.19
C ASN A 475 -6.61 33.55 -3.95
N GLY A 476 -7.66 34.31 -3.66
CA GLY A 476 -7.57 35.77 -3.43
C GLY A 476 -6.81 36.17 -2.16
N SER A 477 -6.57 35.23 -1.24
CA SER A 477 -5.79 35.43 0.00
C SER A 477 -4.32 35.00 -0.15
N ASP A 478 -3.87 34.71 -1.37
CA ASP A 478 -2.54 34.14 -1.67
C ASP A 478 -2.32 32.75 -1.04
N GLU A 479 -3.40 32.00 -0.74
CA GLU A 479 -3.32 30.62 -0.27
C GLU A 479 -3.29 29.64 -1.45
N PRO A 480 -2.51 28.55 -1.39
CA PRO A 480 -2.51 27.52 -2.41
C PRO A 480 -3.84 26.75 -2.39
N THR A 481 -4.32 26.37 -3.57
CA THR A 481 -5.56 25.63 -3.76
C THR A 481 -5.34 24.41 -4.66
N LEU A 482 -6.25 23.44 -4.63
CA LEU A 482 -6.23 22.27 -5.49
C LEU A 482 -7.49 22.20 -6.34
N THR A 483 -7.30 21.89 -7.62
CA THR A 483 -8.41 21.64 -8.55
C THR A 483 -8.19 20.28 -9.23
N ASP A 484 -9.15 19.35 -9.10
CA ASP A 484 -9.13 18.07 -9.83
C ASP A 484 -9.18 18.36 -11.34
N GLN A 485 -8.02 18.22 -11.98
CA GLN A 485 -7.82 18.61 -13.38
C GLN A 485 -8.03 17.44 -14.33
N ALA A 486 -7.56 16.24 -13.96
CA ALA A 486 -7.63 15.07 -14.83
C ALA A 486 -7.48 13.76 -14.04
N ASN A 487 -8.07 12.70 -14.61
CA ASN A 487 -8.03 11.36 -14.05
C ASN A 487 -7.57 10.34 -15.10
N SER A 488 -6.99 9.22 -14.66
CA SER A 488 -6.76 8.06 -15.53
C SER A 488 -8.08 7.52 -16.09
N THR A 489 -8.00 6.71 -17.14
CA THR A 489 -9.20 6.13 -17.78
C THR A 489 -9.67 4.84 -17.10
N PHE A 490 -8.93 4.33 -16.14
CA PHE A 490 -9.22 3.12 -15.36
C PHE A 490 -8.90 3.37 -13.88
N LEU A 491 -9.44 2.51 -13.01
CA LEU A 491 -9.22 2.53 -11.58
C LEU A 491 -7.96 1.73 -11.24
N PHE A 492 -7.16 2.26 -10.32
CA PHE A 492 -6.07 1.55 -9.68
C PHE A 492 -6.62 0.68 -8.54
N GLY A 493 -6.07 -0.52 -8.36
CA GLY A 493 -6.48 -1.42 -7.28
C GLY A 493 -6.01 -0.93 -5.91
N PHE A 494 -6.61 -1.47 -4.85
CA PHE A 494 -6.12 -1.25 -3.47
C PHE A 494 -4.73 -1.89 -3.32
N GLY A 495 -3.79 -1.14 -2.81
CA GLY A 495 -2.39 -1.57 -2.69
C GLY A 495 -1.48 -1.00 -3.76
N SER A 496 -2.04 -0.23 -4.70
CA SER A 496 -1.26 0.50 -5.70
C SER A 496 -0.30 1.50 -5.05
N GLY A 497 0.80 1.76 -5.74
CA GLY A 497 1.94 2.49 -5.19
C GLY A 497 1.80 4.01 -5.21
N SER A 498 2.76 4.66 -4.56
CA SER A 498 2.92 6.11 -4.62
C SER A 498 3.43 6.54 -6.00
N PRO A 499 2.87 7.58 -6.62
CA PRO A 499 3.40 8.13 -7.86
C PRO A 499 4.79 8.74 -7.67
N VAL A 500 5.69 8.50 -8.63
CA VAL A 500 7.00 9.13 -8.74
C VAL A 500 7.07 9.85 -10.08
N VAL A 501 7.69 11.02 -10.14
CA VAL A 501 7.78 11.81 -11.37
C VAL A 501 9.24 11.96 -11.79
N THR A 502 9.53 11.70 -13.06
CA THR A 502 10.83 12.01 -13.67
C THR A 502 10.68 13.14 -14.68
N SER A 503 11.68 14.02 -14.77
CA SER A 503 11.72 15.09 -15.77
C SER A 503 13.14 15.58 -16.06
N ASN A 504 13.29 16.34 -17.13
CA ASN A 504 14.48 17.12 -17.42
C ASN A 504 14.33 18.53 -16.84
N GLY A 505 14.72 18.71 -15.59
CA GLY A 505 14.45 19.93 -14.84
C GLY A 505 12.95 20.20 -14.76
N THR A 506 12.55 21.42 -15.04
CA THR A 506 11.15 21.89 -15.01
C THR A 506 10.44 21.78 -16.38
N ASP A 507 11.03 21.05 -17.35
CA ASP A 507 10.38 20.87 -18.66
C ASP A 507 9.19 19.91 -18.55
N ALA A 508 7.99 20.46 -18.54
CA ALA A 508 6.73 19.75 -18.47
C ALA A 508 6.49 18.75 -19.61
N ASN A 509 7.12 18.96 -20.79
CA ASN A 509 7.00 18.03 -21.91
C ASN A 509 7.90 16.78 -21.74
N SER A 510 8.83 16.81 -20.81
CA SER A 510 9.64 15.65 -20.45
C SER A 510 9.06 14.87 -19.26
N ALA A 511 8.15 15.49 -18.50
CA ALA A 511 7.69 14.96 -17.23
C ALA A 511 6.81 13.71 -17.38
N ILE A 512 7.16 12.64 -16.65
CA ILE A 512 6.48 11.34 -16.68
C ILE A 512 6.18 10.90 -15.25
N ILE A 513 4.95 10.48 -14.99
CA ILE A 513 4.56 9.82 -13.75
C ILE A 513 4.79 8.32 -13.89
N TRP A 514 5.48 7.73 -12.92
CA TRP A 514 5.65 6.29 -12.74
C TRP A 514 4.81 5.85 -11.54
N VAL A 515 3.99 4.84 -11.75
CA VAL A 515 3.14 4.31 -10.68
C VAL A 515 2.91 2.81 -10.87
N VAL A 516 2.94 2.06 -9.77
CA VAL A 516 2.62 0.62 -9.77
C VAL A 516 1.14 0.45 -9.50
N ASP A 517 0.45 -0.27 -10.38
CA ASP A 517 -0.92 -0.74 -10.13
C ASP A 517 -0.92 -2.15 -9.55
N SER A 518 -1.81 -2.36 -8.59
CA SER A 518 -2.11 -3.65 -7.97
C SER A 518 -3.58 -3.99 -8.22
N PRO A 519 -3.95 -4.44 -9.43
CA PRO A 519 -5.35 -4.57 -9.85
C PRO A 519 -6.14 -5.58 -9.00
N ASN A 520 -5.46 -6.58 -8.43
CA ASN A 520 -6.05 -7.57 -7.52
C ASN A 520 -5.98 -7.16 -6.04
N GLY A 521 -5.88 -5.87 -5.77
CA GLY A 521 -5.90 -5.31 -4.42
C GLY A 521 -4.71 -5.74 -3.58
N GLY A 522 -4.97 -6.10 -2.33
CA GLY A 522 -3.93 -6.48 -1.36
C GLY A 522 -3.12 -7.73 -1.70
N ASP A 523 -3.62 -8.59 -2.60
CA ASP A 523 -2.90 -9.78 -3.06
C ASP A 523 -1.72 -9.42 -3.97
N GLY A 524 -1.75 -8.26 -4.62
CA GLY A 524 -0.66 -7.73 -5.44
C GLY A 524 -0.41 -8.47 -6.75
N THR A 525 -1.17 -9.52 -7.06
CA THR A 525 -0.97 -10.31 -8.28
C THR A 525 -1.35 -9.55 -9.53
N ASN A 526 -0.74 -9.91 -10.66
CA ASN A 526 -0.90 -9.25 -11.96
C ASN A 526 -0.55 -7.76 -11.96
N ALA A 527 0.37 -7.37 -11.08
CA ALA A 527 0.82 -5.99 -10.98
C ALA A 527 1.61 -5.54 -12.21
N TRP A 528 1.53 -4.26 -12.48
CA TRP A 528 2.26 -3.63 -13.57
C TRP A 528 2.74 -2.23 -13.19
N LEU A 529 3.85 -1.81 -13.80
CA LEU A 529 4.37 -0.44 -13.73
C LEU A 529 3.81 0.34 -14.91
N GLY A 530 3.15 1.46 -14.65
CA GLY A 530 2.67 2.40 -15.64
C GLY A 530 3.51 3.66 -15.75
N ALA A 531 3.58 4.22 -16.96
CA ALA A 531 4.13 5.53 -17.26
C ALA A 531 3.01 6.41 -17.84
N PHE A 532 2.84 7.62 -17.29
CA PHE A 532 1.82 8.56 -17.73
C PHE A 532 2.42 9.92 -18.02
N ASP A 533 1.86 10.65 -19.00
CA ASP A 533 2.17 12.07 -19.13
C ASP A 533 1.87 12.79 -17.82
N ALA A 534 2.85 13.52 -17.25
CA ALA A 534 2.62 14.25 -16.00
C ALA A 534 1.69 15.46 -16.21
N THR A 535 1.66 16.02 -17.40
CA THR A 535 0.71 17.08 -17.76
C THR A 535 -0.57 16.48 -18.36
N PRO A 536 -1.75 16.87 -17.84
CA PRO A 536 -3.04 16.39 -18.37
C PRO A 536 -3.19 16.64 -19.87
N GLN A 537 -3.61 15.61 -20.61
CA GLN A 537 -3.76 15.64 -22.06
C GLN A 537 -5.22 15.89 -22.46
N PRO A 538 -5.50 16.57 -23.60
CA PRO A 538 -6.85 16.77 -24.10
C PRO A 538 -7.61 15.45 -24.31
N LYS A 539 -8.90 15.44 -23.99
CA LYS A 539 -9.79 14.30 -24.21
C LYS A 539 -10.74 14.56 -25.36
N ALA A 540 -10.96 13.56 -26.23
CA ALA A 540 -11.99 13.64 -27.25
C ALA A 540 -13.37 13.89 -26.60
N GLY A 541 -14.08 14.93 -27.05
CA GLY A 541 -15.36 15.36 -26.47
C GLY A 541 -15.23 16.45 -25.38
N GLY A 542 -14.02 16.96 -25.14
CA GLY A 542 -13.73 18.05 -24.21
C GLY A 542 -13.19 17.56 -22.84
N GLY A 543 -12.56 18.48 -22.11
CA GLY A 543 -11.85 18.19 -20.84
C GLY A 543 -10.47 17.57 -21.03
N THR A 544 -9.89 17.08 -19.96
CA THR A 544 -8.53 16.48 -19.91
C THR A 544 -8.53 15.10 -19.26
N LYS A 545 -7.47 14.33 -19.50
CA LYS A 545 -7.23 13.00 -18.91
C LYS A 545 -5.76 12.81 -18.61
N MET A 546 -5.44 11.90 -17.69
CA MET A 546 -4.11 11.31 -17.56
C MET A 546 -3.91 10.30 -18.69
N HIS A 547 -2.86 10.48 -19.48
CA HIS A 547 -2.58 9.67 -20.66
C HIS A 547 -1.48 8.68 -20.34
N GLU A 548 -1.79 7.38 -20.38
CA GLU A 548 -0.80 6.31 -20.29
C GLU A 548 0.02 6.25 -21.57
N ILE A 549 1.36 6.35 -21.44
CA ILE A 549 2.30 6.28 -22.56
C ILE A 549 3.01 4.94 -22.65
N TRP A 550 3.08 4.20 -21.53
CA TRP A 550 3.68 2.87 -21.49
C TRP A 550 3.25 2.12 -20.23
N SER A 551 3.22 0.78 -20.30
CA SER A 551 3.08 -0.10 -19.16
C SER A 551 3.85 -1.42 -19.34
N GLY A 552 4.27 -2.02 -18.22
CA GLY A 552 4.98 -3.30 -18.19
C GLY A 552 4.70 -4.10 -16.92
N THR A 553 4.53 -5.41 -17.05
CA THR A 553 4.23 -6.32 -15.94
C THR A 553 5.42 -6.48 -15.00
N ILE A 554 5.15 -6.62 -13.69
CA ILE A 554 6.16 -6.81 -12.65
C ILE A 554 5.89 -8.02 -11.74
N GLY A 555 4.91 -8.88 -12.05
CA GLY A 555 4.56 -10.04 -11.21
C GLY A 555 3.66 -9.67 -10.04
N THR A 556 4.10 -9.90 -8.81
CA THR A 556 3.31 -9.63 -7.61
C THR A 556 3.85 -8.41 -6.86
N ALA A 557 3.09 -7.31 -6.82
CA ALA A 557 3.48 -6.12 -6.06
C ALA A 557 3.34 -6.34 -4.55
N VAL A 558 4.12 -5.61 -3.77
CA VAL A 558 3.82 -5.38 -2.35
C VAL A 558 2.78 -4.28 -2.22
N LYS A 559 2.07 -4.22 -1.08
CA LYS A 559 1.17 -3.10 -0.80
C LYS A 559 1.98 -1.81 -0.82
N PHE A 560 1.54 -0.87 -1.68
CA PHE A 560 2.01 0.51 -1.83
C PHE A 560 3.43 0.65 -2.40
N THR A 561 3.84 -0.27 -3.28
CA THR A 561 5.15 -0.25 -3.95
C THR A 561 5.46 1.10 -4.58
N THR A 562 6.59 1.70 -4.23
CA THR A 562 7.10 2.91 -4.85
C THR A 562 8.26 2.56 -5.79
N ALA A 563 8.23 3.06 -7.03
CA ALA A 563 9.33 2.90 -7.97
C ALA A 563 10.51 3.80 -7.59
N ALA A 564 11.74 3.34 -7.85
CA ALA A 564 12.94 4.17 -7.81
C ALA A 564 13.34 4.58 -9.23
N THR A 565 13.92 5.79 -9.38
CA THR A 565 14.33 6.31 -10.67
C THR A 565 15.74 6.86 -10.61
N ALA A 566 16.58 6.48 -11.55
CA ALA A 566 17.94 7.03 -11.66
C ALA A 566 18.61 6.66 -12.99
N ASN A 567 19.39 7.55 -13.55
CA ASN A 567 20.29 7.29 -14.68
C ASN A 567 19.58 6.71 -15.93
N GLY A 568 18.37 7.15 -16.22
CA GLY A 568 17.56 6.68 -17.35
C GLY A 568 16.88 5.32 -17.11
N MET A 569 16.81 4.88 -15.87
CA MET A 569 16.22 3.61 -15.45
C MET A 569 15.13 3.80 -14.38
N VAL A 570 14.19 2.86 -14.34
CA VAL A 570 13.16 2.74 -13.31
C VAL A 570 13.25 1.35 -12.68
N TYR A 571 13.27 1.28 -11.35
CA TYR A 571 13.44 0.04 -10.60
C TYR A 571 12.24 -0.22 -9.71
N VAL A 572 11.80 -1.49 -9.64
CA VAL A 572 10.66 -1.91 -8.81
C VAL A 572 11.00 -3.21 -8.09
N GLY A 573 10.86 -3.20 -6.77
CA GLY A 573 10.92 -4.41 -5.94
C GLY A 573 9.53 -5.05 -5.82
N THR A 574 9.47 -6.38 -5.65
CA THR A 574 8.21 -7.12 -5.65
C THR A 574 8.06 -8.08 -4.49
N ARG A 575 6.82 -8.51 -4.21
CA ARG A 575 6.48 -9.46 -3.16
C ARG A 575 7.00 -10.88 -3.44
N ASP A 576 7.12 -11.25 -4.70
CA ASP A 576 7.65 -12.53 -5.14
C ASP A 576 9.19 -12.57 -5.21
N GLY A 577 9.87 -11.60 -4.57
CA GLY A 577 11.32 -11.60 -4.42
C GLY A 577 12.06 -11.28 -5.72
N ASN A 578 11.55 -10.37 -6.53
CA ASN A 578 12.21 -9.92 -7.76
C ASN A 578 12.47 -8.42 -7.72
N VAL A 579 13.51 -7.99 -8.42
CA VAL A 579 13.82 -6.59 -8.68
C VAL A 579 13.84 -6.40 -10.19
N TYR A 580 12.90 -5.61 -10.67
CA TYR A 580 12.82 -5.25 -12.09
C TYR A 580 13.55 -3.95 -12.35
N GLY A 581 14.32 -3.90 -13.45
CA GLY A 581 14.90 -2.69 -13.99
C GLY A 581 14.37 -2.43 -15.39
N PHE A 582 13.78 -1.26 -15.60
CA PHE A 582 13.27 -0.78 -16.89
C PHE A 582 14.09 0.40 -17.37
N GLY A 583 14.29 0.53 -18.68
CA GLY A 583 15.09 1.61 -19.24
C GLY A 583 14.99 1.67 -20.76
N ILE A 584 15.71 2.65 -21.34
CA ILE A 584 15.77 2.80 -22.79
C ILE A 584 16.61 1.66 -23.38
N THR A 585 16.00 0.87 -24.21
CA THR A 585 16.64 -0.25 -24.92
C THR A 585 17.42 0.20 -26.17
N SER A 586 17.71 1.49 -26.29
CA SER A 586 18.47 2.08 -27.39
C SER A 586 19.90 1.51 -27.44
N GLY A 587 20.22 0.80 -28.54
CA GLY A 587 21.48 0.06 -28.68
C GLY A 587 21.29 -1.44 -28.86
N THR A 588 20.11 -1.99 -28.48
CA THR A 588 19.74 -3.36 -28.90
C THR A 588 19.51 -3.39 -30.39
N ALA A 589 20.05 -4.40 -31.01
CA ALA A 589 19.90 -4.60 -32.46
C ALA A 589 18.46 -5.00 -32.82
N LEU A 590 17.62 -5.29 -31.84
CA LEU A 590 16.21 -5.63 -31.92
C LEU A 590 15.36 -4.70 -31.03
N LYS A 591 14.15 -4.39 -31.48
CA LYS A 591 13.14 -3.63 -30.74
C LYS A 591 11.91 -4.53 -30.54
N SER A 592 11.42 -4.67 -29.31
CA SER A 592 10.18 -5.38 -29.01
C SER A 592 8.96 -4.62 -29.56
N ALA A 593 7.91 -5.34 -29.93
CA ALA A 593 6.60 -4.78 -30.29
C ALA A 593 5.73 -4.47 -29.05
N GLY A 594 6.23 -4.74 -27.85
CA GLY A 594 5.47 -4.63 -26.60
C GLY A 594 4.98 -5.99 -26.08
N THR A 595 4.08 -5.96 -25.08
CA THR A 595 3.46 -7.15 -24.49
C THR A 595 2.51 -7.82 -25.48
N ASP A 596 2.62 -9.12 -25.63
CA ASP A 596 1.72 -9.94 -26.44
C ASP A 596 0.61 -10.52 -25.54
N THR A 597 -0.63 -10.10 -25.78
CA THR A 597 -1.80 -10.52 -24.98
C THR A 597 -2.63 -11.52 -25.78
N PHE A 598 -2.93 -12.66 -25.16
CA PHE A 598 -3.77 -13.69 -25.73
C PHE A 598 -5.24 -13.41 -25.42
N ALA A 599 -6.13 -13.91 -26.28
CA ALA A 599 -7.55 -13.97 -25.92
C ALA A 599 -7.76 -15.01 -24.81
N ASP A 600 -8.76 -14.78 -23.97
CA ASP A 600 -9.21 -15.72 -22.94
C ASP A 600 -9.42 -17.12 -23.57
N THR A 601 -8.76 -18.13 -23.01
CA THR A 601 -8.69 -19.44 -23.64
C THR A 601 -9.25 -20.51 -22.69
N PRO A 602 -10.28 -21.28 -23.13
CA PRO A 602 -10.82 -22.36 -22.32
C PRO A 602 -9.76 -23.41 -22.00
N VAL A 603 -9.79 -23.91 -20.74
CA VAL A 603 -8.93 -25.01 -20.33
C VAL A 603 -9.07 -26.21 -21.28
N HIS A 604 -7.96 -26.82 -21.66
CA HIS A 604 -7.85 -27.88 -22.65
C HIS A 604 -8.14 -27.46 -24.11
N SER A 605 -8.30 -26.17 -24.38
CA SER A 605 -8.28 -25.63 -25.74
C SER A 605 -6.98 -24.81 -25.95
N ALA A 606 -6.84 -24.17 -27.12
CA ALA A 606 -5.64 -23.41 -27.40
C ALA A 606 -5.93 -22.20 -28.28
N THR A 607 -5.23 -21.11 -28.01
CA THR A 607 -5.20 -19.92 -28.87
C THR A 607 -3.76 -19.63 -29.30
N THR A 608 -3.59 -18.76 -30.28
CA THR A 608 -2.26 -18.33 -30.74
C THR A 608 -2.18 -16.82 -30.81
N SER A 609 -1.02 -16.28 -30.45
CA SER A 609 -0.66 -14.89 -30.63
C SER A 609 0.75 -14.76 -31.21
N VAL A 610 1.26 -13.54 -31.41
CA VAL A 610 2.51 -13.29 -32.13
C VAL A 610 3.41 -12.34 -31.34
N ALA A 611 4.43 -12.88 -30.70
CA ALA A 611 5.52 -12.11 -30.10
C ALA A 611 6.48 -11.63 -31.23
N ALA A 612 6.64 -10.32 -31.37
CA ALA A 612 7.40 -9.75 -32.48
C ALA A 612 8.52 -8.80 -32.01
N VAL A 613 9.62 -8.81 -32.78
CA VAL A 613 10.72 -7.85 -32.66
C VAL A 613 11.12 -7.30 -34.01
N THR A 614 11.50 -6.02 -34.08
CA THR A 614 11.97 -5.37 -35.29
C THR A 614 13.48 -5.12 -35.21
N ALA A 615 14.21 -5.43 -36.25
CA ALA A 615 15.63 -5.14 -36.35
C ALA A 615 15.86 -3.63 -36.56
N THR A 616 16.59 -3.00 -35.63
CA THR A 616 16.96 -1.57 -35.68
C THR A 616 18.19 -1.32 -36.54
N ARG A 617 18.99 -2.35 -36.77
CA ARG A 617 20.18 -2.42 -37.62
C ARG A 617 20.40 -3.87 -38.10
N THR A 618 21.36 -4.10 -38.97
CA THR A 618 21.75 -5.46 -39.34
C THR A 618 22.22 -6.23 -38.09
N VAL A 619 21.66 -7.44 -37.90
CA VAL A 619 21.92 -8.25 -36.70
C VAL A 619 21.67 -9.72 -37.00
N THR A 620 22.48 -10.61 -36.42
CA THR A 620 22.22 -12.05 -36.45
C THR A 620 21.49 -12.47 -35.18
N VAL A 621 20.26 -12.99 -35.32
CA VAL A 621 19.52 -13.58 -34.19
C VAL A 621 19.89 -15.06 -34.12
N THR A 622 20.30 -15.50 -32.92
CA THR A 622 20.81 -16.85 -32.67
C THR A 622 19.78 -17.79 -32.09
N GLY A 623 18.64 -17.24 -31.60
CA GLY A 623 17.59 -18.05 -31.04
C GLY A 623 16.37 -17.24 -30.55
N ALA A 624 15.24 -17.96 -30.41
CA ALA A 624 14.05 -17.50 -29.72
C ALA A 624 13.71 -18.55 -28.64
N GLY A 625 13.83 -18.15 -27.37
CA GLY A 625 13.55 -19.03 -26.24
C GLY A 625 12.26 -18.60 -25.53
N LEU A 626 11.52 -19.55 -25.03
CA LEU A 626 10.31 -19.33 -24.23
C LEU A 626 10.61 -19.60 -22.75
N ARG A 627 10.16 -18.71 -21.88
CA ARG A 627 10.12 -18.92 -20.44
C ARG A 627 8.70 -18.61 -19.94
N ALA A 628 8.11 -19.52 -19.17
CA ALA A 628 6.85 -19.29 -18.47
C ALA A 628 7.11 -19.17 -16.98
N MET A 629 6.20 -18.51 -16.29
CA MET A 629 6.22 -18.39 -14.81
C MET A 629 5.42 -19.51 -14.13
N ALA A 630 4.60 -20.26 -14.90
CA ALA A 630 3.80 -21.38 -14.41
C ALA A 630 4.37 -22.72 -14.87
N GLU A 631 4.28 -23.74 -14.02
CA GLU A 631 4.56 -25.14 -14.36
C GLU A 631 3.27 -25.98 -14.23
N PRO A 632 2.91 -26.80 -15.21
CA PRO A 632 3.58 -26.95 -16.51
C PRO A 632 3.40 -25.71 -17.41
N ASN A 633 4.43 -25.41 -18.20
CA ASN A 633 4.44 -24.26 -19.09
C ASN A 633 3.28 -24.34 -20.11
N PRO A 634 2.30 -23.41 -20.07
CA PRO A 634 1.15 -23.44 -20.99
C PRO A 634 1.46 -22.84 -22.37
N PHE A 635 2.64 -22.28 -22.57
CA PHE A 635 3.03 -21.64 -23.83
C PHE A 635 3.97 -22.51 -24.65
N THR A 636 3.88 -22.43 -25.99
CA THR A 636 4.79 -23.12 -26.91
C THR A 636 5.02 -22.25 -28.14
N ILE A 637 6.29 -22.07 -28.57
CA ILE A 637 6.58 -21.43 -29.85
C ILE A 637 6.32 -22.46 -30.93
N SER A 638 5.33 -22.19 -31.79
CA SER A 638 4.94 -23.09 -32.89
C SER A 638 5.71 -22.82 -34.16
N ARG A 639 6.10 -21.59 -34.45
CA ARG A 639 6.83 -21.18 -35.65
C ARG A 639 7.46 -19.82 -35.44
N VAL A 640 8.61 -19.60 -36.09
CA VAL A 640 9.23 -18.27 -36.21
C VAL A 640 9.32 -17.90 -37.69
N THR A 641 8.93 -16.64 -37.98
CA THR A 641 8.98 -16.10 -39.34
C THR A 641 9.67 -14.76 -39.37
N VAL A 642 10.31 -14.40 -40.46
CA VAL A 642 10.81 -13.06 -40.76
C VAL A 642 9.95 -12.44 -41.88
N THR A 643 9.53 -11.20 -41.66
CA THR A 643 9.02 -10.35 -42.73
C THR A 643 10.05 -9.28 -43.03
N HIS A 644 10.58 -9.27 -44.26
CA HIS A 644 11.58 -8.31 -44.68
C HIS A 644 10.97 -6.93 -44.89
N ALA A 645 11.79 -5.87 -44.62
CA ALA A 645 11.35 -4.48 -44.79
C ALA A 645 10.92 -4.16 -46.26
N GLY A 646 11.49 -4.87 -47.23
CA GLY A 646 11.13 -4.80 -48.66
C GLY A 646 9.92 -5.67 -49.09
N GLY A 647 9.24 -6.32 -48.15
CA GLY A 647 8.17 -7.29 -48.37
C GLY A 647 8.68 -8.74 -48.43
N GLY A 648 7.73 -9.68 -48.40
CA GLY A 648 8.02 -11.10 -48.32
C GLY A 648 8.16 -11.62 -46.89
N THR A 649 7.59 -12.80 -46.64
CA THR A 649 7.65 -13.48 -45.32
C THR A 649 8.19 -14.89 -45.53
N ALA A 650 9.20 -15.27 -44.75
CA ALA A 650 9.79 -16.61 -44.74
C ALA A 650 9.82 -17.23 -43.36
N THR A 651 9.63 -18.55 -43.28
CA THR A 651 9.93 -19.29 -42.03
C THR A 651 11.45 -19.33 -41.83
N VAL A 652 11.91 -19.14 -40.60
CA VAL A 652 13.34 -19.10 -40.31
C VAL A 652 13.76 -20.23 -39.39
N THR A 653 15.02 -20.64 -39.57
CA THR A 653 15.81 -21.43 -38.63
C THR A 653 16.96 -20.58 -38.12
N PHE A 654 17.33 -20.75 -36.86
CA PHE A 654 18.43 -20.00 -36.28
C PHE A 654 19.79 -20.63 -36.56
N PRO A 655 20.86 -19.83 -36.74
CA PRO A 655 20.87 -18.37 -36.70
C PRO A 655 20.28 -17.76 -38.00
N VAL A 656 19.65 -16.58 -37.86
CA VAL A 656 19.09 -15.80 -38.96
C VAL A 656 19.64 -14.38 -38.98
N ALA A 657 20.08 -13.92 -40.14
CA ALA A 657 20.50 -12.55 -40.35
C ALA A 657 19.28 -11.67 -40.68
N LEU A 658 19.13 -10.56 -39.94
CA LEU A 658 18.09 -9.56 -40.16
C LEU A 658 18.74 -8.25 -40.61
N HIS A 659 18.13 -7.53 -41.53
CA HIS A 659 18.48 -6.17 -41.93
C HIS A 659 17.61 -5.17 -41.19
N LYS A 660 18.03 -3.92 -41.14
CA LYS A 660 17.24 -2.84 -40.53
C LYS A 660 15.81 -2.81 -41.09
N GLY A 661 14.81 -2.85 -40.24
CA GLY A 661 13.37 -2.83 -40.57
C GLY A 661 12.76 -4.22 -40.74
N ASP A 662 13.56 -5.30 -40.80
CA ASP A 662 13.02 -6.67 -40.81
C ASP A 662 12.32 -6.95 -39.48
N VAL A 663 11.17 -7.68 -39.55
CA VAL A 663 10.38 -8.04 -38.37
C VAL A 663 10.41 -9.54 -38.17
N LEU A 664 10.95 -9.99 -37.05
CA LEU A 664 10.95 -11.39 -36.65
C LEU A 664 9.73 -11.63 -35.76
N ARG A 665 8.96 -12.66 -36.06
CA ARG A 665 7.72 -13.02 -35.39
C ARG A 665 7.76 -14.46 -34.90
N ALA A 666 7.62 -14.66 -33.60
CA ALA A 666 7.40 -15.95 -32.98
C ALA A 666 5.88 -16.17 -32.77
N GLN A 667 5.30 -17.11 -33.50
CA GLN A 667 3.93 -17.52 -33.23
C GLN A 667 3.91 -18.38 -31.97
N VAL A 668 3.25 -17.91 -30.95
CA VAL A 668 3.15 -18.57 -29.67
C VAL A 668 1.75 -19.15 -29.50
N LYS A 669 1.68 -20.42 -29.14
CA LYS A 669 0.46 -21.13 -28.78
C LYS A 669 0.33 -21.09 -27.26
N PHE A 670 -0.82 -20.71 -26.78
CA PHE A 670 -1.23 -20.81 -25.38
C PHE A 670 -2.26 -21.92 -25.21
N ALA A 671 -2.01 -22.89 -24.32
CA ALA A 671 -2.88 -24.03 -24.08
C ALA A 671 -2.98 -24.25 -22.54
N PRO A 672 -3.92 -23.59 -21.86
CA PRO A 672 -4.03 -23.67 -20.41
C PRO A 672 -4.47 -25.05 -19.94
N GLY A 673 -3.77 -25.59 -18.94
CA GLY A 673 -4.16 -26.81 -18.22
C GLY A 673 -5.05 -26.53 -17.00
N ALA A 674 -5.15 -25.28 -16.56
CA ALA A 674 -5.93 -24.82 -15.42
C ALA A 674 -6.52 -23.42 -15.68
N VAL A 675 -7.56 -23.08 -14.91
CA VAL A 675 -8.16 -21.74 -14.90
C VAL A 675 -7.22 -20.79 -14.16
N GLY A 676 -7.03 -19.58 -14.70
CA GLY A 676 -6.23 -18.51 -14.09
C GLY A 676 -5.27 -17.85 -15.05
N GLY A 677 -4.69 -16.74 -14.62
CA GLY A 677 -3.70 -15.97 -15.37
C GLY A 677 -2.40 -16.74 -15.57
N ALA A 678 -1.84 -16.66 -16.78
CA ALA A 678 -0.55 -17.20 -17.12
C ALA A 678 0.33 -16.12 -17.76
N THR A 679 1.55 -15.98 -17.28
CA THR A 679 2.54 -15.05 -17.82
C THR A 679 3.77 -15.79 -18.32
N GLY A 680 4.42 -15.20 -19.30
CA GLY A 680 5.65 -15.76 -19.88
C GLY A 680 6.44 -14.71 -20.64
N THR A 681 7.53 -15.12 -21.26
CA THR A 681 8.32 -14.25 -22.14
C THR A 681 8.89 -15.05 -23.32
N VAL A 682 8.87 -14.45 -24.50
CA VAL A 682 9.70 -14.88 -25.63
C VAL A 682 10.97 -14.04 -25.65
N ALA A 683 12.11 -14.68 -25.49
CA ALA A 683 13.41 -14.02 -25.49
C ALA A 683 14.13 -14.29 -26.81
N PHE A 684 14.35 -13.26 -27.58
CA PHE A 684 15.16 -13.28 -28.79
C PHE A 684 16.62 -12.97 -28.44
N THR A 685 17.55 -13.88 -28.76
CA THR A 685 18.99 -13.71 -28.51
C THR A 685 19.73 -13.40 -29.80
N THR A 686 20.74 -12.53 -29.71
CA THR A 686 21.59 -12.18 -30.86
C THR A 686 23.01 -12.67 -30.67
N SER A 687 23.82 -12.58 -31.69
CA SER A 687 25.26 -12.88 -31.66
C SER A 687 26.06 -11.98 -30.69
N ALA A 688 25.44 -10.91 -30.16
CA ALA A 688 26.03 -10.08 -29.11
C ALA A 688 25.94 -10.71 -27.70
N GLY A 689 25.42 -11.93 -27.60
CA GLY A 689 25.27 -12.65 -26.33
C GLY A 689 24.20 -12.04 -25.40
N PRO A 690 24.42 -12.04 -24.07
CA PRO A 690 23.42 -11.53 -23.09
C PRO A 690 23.00 -10.08 -23.32
N LYS A 691 23.92 -9.21 -23.77
CA LYS A 691 23.66 -7.81 -24.12
C LYS A 691 22.82 -7.62 -25.38
N GLY A 692 22.60 -8.68 -26.16
CA GLY A 692 21.77 -8.67 -27.37
C GLY A 692 20.44 -9.39 -27.20
N LYS A 693 20.01 -9.67 -25.98
CA LYS A 693 18.75 -10.31 -25.67
C LYS A 693 17.61 -9.29 -25.60
N VAL A 694 16.51 -9.53 -26.31
CA VAL A 694 15.29 -8.74 -26.21
C VAL A 694 14.14 -9.67 -25.88
N SER A 695 13.35 -9.32 -24.88
CA SER A 695 12.22 -10.10 -24.39
C SER A 695 10.89 -9.45 -24.78
N VAL A 696 9.93 -10.28 -25.19
CA VAL A 696 8.54 -9.91 -25.45
C VAL A 696 7.71 -10.59 -24.35
N PRO A 697 7.10 -9.84 -23.43
CA PRO A 697 6.22 -10.40 -22.42
C PRO A 697 4.97 -11.04 -23.04
N LEU A 698 4.46 -12.10 -22.41
CA LEU A 698 3.24 -12.80 -22.78
C LEU A 698 2.27 -12.74 -21.60
N VAL A 699 1.00 -12.39 -21.86
CA VAL A 699 -0.07 -12.39 -20.87
C VAL A 699 -1.26 -13.15 -21.44
N ALA A 700 -1.80 -14.11 -20.69
CA ALA A 700 -2.89 -14.96 -21.13
C ALA A 700 -3.74 -15.41 -19.93
N ASP A 701 -5.03 -15.66 -20.14
CA ASP A 701 -5.94 -16.21 -19.15
C ASP A 701 -6.54 -17.55 -19.59
N GLY A 702 -6.36 -18.58 -18.76
CA GLY A 702 -7.08 -19.84 -18.85
C GLY A 702 -8.46 -19.69 -18.22
N ILE A 703 -9.53 -19.93 -18.96
CA ILE A 703 -10.91 -19.87 -18.45
C ILE A 703 -11.56 -21.24 -18.47
N GLN A 704 -12.63 -21.42 -17.67
CA GLN A 704 -13.36 -22.67 -17.66
C GLN A 704 -14.06 -22.88 -18.99
N ALA A 705 -13.94 -24.08 -19.55
CA ALA A 705 -14.62 -24.44 -20.79
C ALA A 705 -16.13 -24.50 -20.60
N GLY A 706 -16.87 -24.07 -21.62
CA GLY A 706 -18.32 -24.12 -21.63
C GLY A 706 -19.02 -23.00 -20.87
N LEU A 707 -20.28 -23.23 -20.46
CA LEU A 707 -21.01 -22.26 -19.64
C LEU A 707 -20.63 -22.45 -18.18
N PHE A 708 -20.15 -21.40 -17.52
CA PHE A 708 -19.77 -21.44 -16.11
C PHE A 708 -20.15 -20.17 -15.38
N ALA A 709 -20.16 -20.24 -14.04
CA ALA A 709 -20.32 -19.09 -13.15
C ALA A 709 -18.95 -18.72 -12.56
N THR A 710 -18.61 -17.43 -12.53
CA THR A 710 -17.34 -16.93 -11.95
C THR A 710 -17.26 -17.22 -10.46
N VAL A 711 -18.42 -17.22 -9.77
CA VAL A 711 -18.59 -17.73 -8.41
C VAL A 711 -19.50 -18.94 -8.50
N PRO A 712 -18.98 -20.17 -8.30
CA PRO A 712 -19.72 -21.40 -8.59
C PRO A 712 -20.89 -21.69 -7.63
N SER A 713 -20.93 -21.04 -6.47
CA SER A 713 -22.04 -21.10 -5.51
C SER A 713 -22.17 -19.76 -4.80
N LEU A 714 -23.40 -19.32 -4.53
CA LEU A 714 -23.65 -18.09 -3.79
C LEU A 714 -23.99 -18.41 -2.33
N SER A 715 -23.14 -18.00 -1.43
CA SER A 715 -23.35 -18.04 0.01
C SER A 715 -23.74 -16.66 0.50
N PHE A 716 -24.89 -16.58 1.18
CA PHE A 716 -25.45 -15.33 1.63
C PHE A 716 -25.06 -15.08 3.07
N VAL A 717 -24.24 -14.06 3.26
CA VAL A 717 -23.71 -13.66 4.55
C VAL A 717 -24.03 -12.19 4.81
N LEU A 718 -24.28 -11.85 6.06
CA LEU A 718 -24.41 -10.46 6.45
C LEU A 718 -23.00 -9.86 6.59
N ASN A 719 -22.70 -8.84 5.81
CA ASN A 719 -21.46 -8.09 5.96
C ASN A 719 -21.69 -7.02 7.04
N THR A 720 -20.98 -7.15 8.15
CA THR A 720 -20.92 -6.14 9.20
C THR A 720 -19.57 -5.43 9.16
N ASN A 721 -19.42 -4.31 9.83
CA ASN A 721 -18.16 -3.57 9.86
C ASN A 721 -16.98 -4.39 10.42
N ASP A 722 -17.28 -5.45 11.19
CA ASP A 722 -16.28 -6.29 11.87
C ASP A 722 -16.09 -7.67 11.20
N GLY A 723 -16.63 -7.89 10.01
CA GLY A 723 -16.46 -9.14 9.26
C GLY A 723 -17.72 -9.72 8.67
N LEU A 724 -17.57 -10.90 8.06
CA LEU A 724 -18.66 -11.64 7.43
C LEU A 724 -19.35 -12.56 8.47
N ILE A 725 -20.62 -12.32 8.73
CA ILE A 725 -21.45 -13.21 9.54
C ILE A 725 -22.19 -14.16 8.61
N SER A 726 -21.91 -15.46 8.72
CA SER A 726 -22.53 -16.51 7.90
C SER A 726 -24.03 -16.72 8.14
N ASN A 727 -24.60 -16.05 9.13
CA ASN A 727 -26.00 -16.19 9.53
C ASN A 727 -26.73 -14.86 9.36
N VAL A 728 -27.91 -14.90 8.77
CA VAL A 728 -28.70 -13.71 8.42
C VAL A 728 -29.94 -13.62 9.33
N PRO A 729 -30.14 -12.53 10.07
CA PRO A 729 -31.39 -12.34 10.84
C PRO A 729 -32.61 -12.37 9.96
N LEU A 730 -33.73 -12.91 10.49
CA LEU A 730 -35.01 -12.96 9.75
C LEU A 730 -35.41 -11.57 9.25
N ALA A 731 -35.94 -11.51 8.03
CA ALA A 731 -36.38 -10.32 7.31
C ALA A 731 -35.24 -9.31 6.93
N ILE A 732 -33.98 -9.68 7.06
CA ILE A 732 -32.86 -8.91 6.52
C ILE A 732 -32.51 -9.44 5.13
N ASN A 733 -32.37 -8.53 4.15
CA ASN A 733 -31.99 -8.86 2.80
C ASN A 733 -30.46 -8.81 2.69
N VAL A 734 -29.88 -9.86 2.13
CA VAL A 734 -28.47 -9.91 1.76
C VAL A 734 -28.32 -10.33 0.31
N TRP A 735 -27.27 -9.83 -0.35
CA TRP A 735 -27.01 -10.07 -1.76
C TRP A 735 -25.67 -10.76 -1.96
N ALA A 736 -25.62 -11.56 -3.03
CA ALA A 736 -24.39 -12.16 -3.54
C ALA A 736 -24.45 -12.15 -5.07
N GLU A 737 -23.30 -11.99 -5.70
CA GLU A 737 -23.21 -11.80 -7.14
C GLU A 737 -22.31 -12.85 -7.79
N THR A 738 -22.62 -13.18 -9.04
CA THR A 738 -21.78 -13.98 -9.94
C THR A 738 -22.00 -13.52 -11.38
N SER A 739 -21.08 -13.86 -12.26
CA SER A 739 -21.26 -13.68 -13.69
C SER A 739 -21.33 -15.04 -14.39
N ILE A 740 -22.29 -15.19 -15.28
CA ILE A 740 -22.42 -16.36 -16.15
C ILE A 740 -21.64 -16.11 -17.42
N VAL A 741 -20.61 -16.91 -17.67
CA VAL A 741 -19.66 -16.72 -18.76
C VAL A 741 -19.72 -17.89 -19.74
N ASN A 742 -19.72 -17.57 -21.04
CA ASN A 742 -19.49 -18.57 -22.07
C ASN A 742 -17.97 -18.68 -22.33
N GLY A 743 -17.36 -19.70 -21.73
CA GLY A 743 -15.95 -20.05 -21.97
C GLY A 743 -15.72 -20.97 -23.17
N SER A 744 -16.73 -21.20 -24.00
CA SER A 744 -16.54 -21.96 -25.27
C SER A 744 -16.18 -21.02 -26.42
N ASP A 745 -15.61 -21.58 -27.46
CA ASP A 745 -15.25 -20.91 -28.73
C ASP A 745 -16.45 -20.60 -29.63
N THR A 746 -17.63 -21.08 -29.26
CA THR A 746 -18.85 -20.92 -30.04
C THR A 746 -19.96 -20.23 -29.23
N PRO A 747 -20.88 -19.50 -29.90
CA PRO A 747 -22.02 -18.92 -29.22
C PRO A 747 -22.93 -19.98 -28.59
N LEU A 748 -23.36 -19.77 -27.37
CA LEU A 748 -24.31 -20.60 -26.65
C LEU A 748 -25.67 -19.90 -26.60
N ARG A 749 -26.72 -20.59 -27.04
CA ARG A 749 -28.11 -20.10 -26.93
C ARG A 749 -28.77 -20.74 -25.71
N VAL A 750 -29.27 -19.92 -24.79
CA VAL A 750 -30.03 -20.37 -23.65
C VAL A 750 -31.35 -20.98 -24.09
N THR A 751 -31.62 -22.22 -23.69
CA THR A 751 -32.88 -22.93 -24.05
C THR A 751 -33.86 -22.99 -22.89
N ALA A 752 -33.34 -23.07 -21.66
CA ALA A 752 -34.17 -23.05 -20.46
C ALA A 752 -33.44 -22.39 -19.28
N VAL A 753 -34.19 -21.79 -18.39
CA VAL A 753 -33.73 -21.22 -17.12
C VAL A 753 -34.69 -21.62 -16.03
N THR A 754 -34.18 -22.24 -14.97
CA THR A 754 -34.95 -22.52 -13.75
C THR A 754 -34.54 -21.54 -12.68
N ALA A 755 -35.48 -20.70 -12.24
CA ALA A 755 -35.21 -19.74 -11.16
C ALA A 755 -35.20 -20.46 -9.78
N PRO A 756 -34.55 -19.88 -8.77
CA PRO A 756 -34.56 -20.42 -7.42
C PRO A 756 -35.95 -20.37 -6.82
N THR A 757 -36.14 -21.12 -5.76
CA THR A 757 -37.40 -21.17 -5.01
C THR A 757 -37.20 -20.83 -3.55
N GLY A 758 -38.29 -20.56 -2.83
CA GLY A 758 -38.27 -20.33 -1.37
C GLY A 758 -37.88 -18.91 -1.00
N GLN A 759 -36.82 -18.75 -0.21
CA GLN A 759 -36.36 -17.48 0.39
C GLN A 759 -35.35 -16.73 -0.48
N TYR A 760 -35.25 -17.15 -1.76
CA TYR A 760 -34.27 -16.59 -2.71
C TYR A 760 -34.98 -15.98 -3.91
N THR A 761 -34.43 -14.83 -4.34
CA THR A 761 -34.70 -14.25 -5.66
C THR A 761 -33.38 -14.04 -6.42
N VAL A 762 -33.45 -14.07 -7.74
CA VAL A 762 -32.27 -13.85 -8.58
C VAL A 762 -32.62 -12.91 -9.72
N ALA A 763 -31.94 -11.80 -9.79
CA ALA A 763 -32.03 -10.83 -10.88
C ALA A 763 -30.92 -11.06 -11.91
N GLY A 764 -31.13 -10.62 -13.15
CA GLY A 764 -30.13 -10.70 -14.21
C GLY A 764 -30.04 -12.07 -14.91
N LEU A 765 -30.85 -13.06 -14.57
CA LEU A 765 -30.87 -14.35 -15.28
C LEU A 765 -31.19 -14.16 -16.76
N PRO A 766 -30.43 -14.79 -17.69
CA PRO A 766 -30.71 -14.71 -19.11
C PRO A 766 -32.03 -15.40 -19.46
N LYS A 767 -32.79 -14.78 -20.35
CA LYS A 767 -34.06 -15.40 -20.80
C LYS A 767 -33.81 -16.51 -21.83
N PRO A 768 -34.67 -17.53 -21.95
CA PRO A 768 -34.64 -18.45 -23.08
C PRO A 768 -34.59 -17.68 -24.40
N GLY A 769 -33.72 -18.11 -25.30
CA GLY A 769 -33.42 -17.40 -26.56
C GLY A 769 -32.20 -16.48 -26.50
N THR A 770 -31.73 -16.08 -25.32
CA THR A 770 -30.50 -15.26 -25.19
C THR A 770 -29.32 -16.01 -25.78
N VAL A 771 -28.52 -15.30 -26.60
CA VAL A 771 -27.27 -15.82 -27.16
C VAL A 771 -26.10 -15.22 -26.38
N ILE A 772 -25.30 -16.07 -25.74
CA ILE A 772 -24.08 -15.70 -25.02
C ILE A 772 -22.91 -15.97 -25.95
N LYS A 773 -22.22 -14.92 -26.41
CA LYS A 773 -21.07 -15.02 -27.29
C LYS A 773 -19.86 -15.59 -26.55
N PRO A 774 -18.85 -16.18 -27.24
CA PRO A 774 -17.58 -16.53 -26.62
C PRO A 774 -17.00 -15.39 -25.77
N GLY A 775 -16.58 -15.67 -24.55
CA GLY A 775 -16.05 -14.70 -23.61
C GLY A 775 -17.07 -13.70 -23.01
N GLN A 776 -18.32 -13.72 -23.45
CA GLN A 776 -19.35 -12.84 -22.91
C GLN A 776 -19.78 -13.27 -21.51
N ALA A 777 -19.82 -12.29 -20.59
CA ALA A 777 -20.34 -12.45 -19.24
C ALA A 777 -21.72 -11.79 -19.07
N ILE A 778 -22.58 -12.40 -18.28
CA ILE A 778 -23.87 -11.86 -17.85
C ILE A 778 -23.84 -11.80 -16.32
N SER A 779 -23.96 -10.61 -15.76
CA SER A 779 -24.03 -10.43 -14.30
C SER A 779 -25.36 -10.91 -13.75
N VAL A 780 -25.29 -11.65 -12.66
CA VAL A 780 -26.44 -12.25 -11.96
C VAL A 780 -26.32 -11.94 -10.49
N GLN A 781 -27.35 -11.35 -9.90
CA GLN A 781 -27.41 -10.98 -8.49
C GLN A 781 -28.45 -11.84 -7.78
N GLY A 782 -28.02 -12.63 -6.81
CA GLY A 782 -28.87 -13.37 -5.89
C GLY A 782 -29.22 -12.53 -4.66
N GLU A 783 -30.44 -12.67 -4.17
CA GLU A 783 -30.92 -12.07 -2.92
C GLU A 783 -31.47 -13.19 -2.02
N PHE A 784 -31.12 -13.13 -0.75
CA PHE A 784 -31.63 -14.01 0.30
C PHE A 784 -32.33 -13.21 1.37
N THR A 785 -33.62 -13.51 1.60
CA THR A 785 -34.44 -12.91 2.66
C THR A 785 -35.02 -14.02 3.54
N PRO A 786 -34.33 -14.37 4.66
CA PRO A 786 -34.80 -15.47 5.48
C PRO A 786 -36.13 -15.18 6.14
N ALA A 787 -37.12 -16.02 5.85
CA ALA A 787 -38.45 -16.02 6.50
C ALA A 787 -38.55 -17.06 7.61
N LYS A 788 -37.61 -18.00 7.72
CA LYS A 788 -37.60 -19.10 8.70
C LYS A 788 -36.19 -19.30 9.26
N LEU A 789 -36.12 -19.77 10.49
CA LEU A 789 -34.85 -20.15 11.12
C LEU A 789 -34.26 -21.39 10.47
N GLY A 790 -32.91 -21.46 10.45
CA GLY A 790 -32.15 -22.58 9.92
C GLY A 790 -31.66 -22.34 8.50
N THR A 791 -30.86 -23.29 8.02
CA THR A 791 -30.25 -23.24 6.69
C THR A 791 -31.31 -23.45 5.60
N ALA A 792 -31.31 -22.58 4.63
CA ALA A 792 -32.09 -22.67 3.41
C ALA A 792 -31.15 -22.88 2.22
N ASN A 793 -31.50 -23.82 1.34
CA ASN A 793 -30.78 -24.10 0.12
C ASN A 793 -31.72 -23.99 -1.08
N SER A 794 -31.21 -23.48 -2.18
CA SER A 794 -31.87 -23.41 -3.48
C SER A 794 -30.82 -23.44 -4.57
N SER A 795 -31.22 -23.29 -5.82
CA SER A 795 -30.32 -23.11 -6.94
C SER A 795 -31.06 -22.48 -8.11
N PHE A 796 -30.34 -21.88 -9.03
CA PHE A 796 -30.83 -21.62 -10.37
C PHE A 796 -30.05 -22.46 -11.37
N THR A 797 -30.69 -22.80 -12.50
CA THR A 797 -30.08 -23.59 -13.56
C THR A 797 -30.28 -22.94 -14.92
N ILE A 798 -29.25 -22.93 -15.74
CA ILE A 798 -29.27 -22.44 -17.11
C ILE A 798 -28.91 -23.60 -18.04
N THR A 799 -29.75 -23.87 -19.04
CA THR A 799 -29.53 -24.90 -20.07
C THR A 799 -29.30 -24.24 -21.42
N THR A 800 -28.39 -24.78 -22.21
CA THR A 800 -28.04 -24.28 -23.54
C THR A 800 -28.39 -25.22 -24.65
N ASN A 801 -28.41 -24.73 -25.89
CA ASN A 801 -28.64 -25.51 -27.09
C ASN A 801 -27.53 -26.54 -27.42
N LYS A 802 -26.44 -26.53 -26.67
CA LYS A 802 -25.35 -27.52 -26.77
C LYS A 802 -25.46 -28.59 -25.66
N GLY A 803 -26.58 -28.64 -24.96
CA GLY A 803 -26.81 -29.59 -23.86
C GLY A 803 -26.02 -29.32 -22.61
N GLN A 804 -25.43 -28.13 -22.47
CA GLN A 804 -24.73 -27.74 -21.24
C GLN A 804 -25.76 -27.30 -20.18
N HIS A 805 -25.52 -27.72 -18.96
CA HIS A 805 -26.33 -27.37 -17.79
C HIS A 805 -25.43 -26.72 -16.75
N LEU A 806 -25.66 -25.45 -16.45
CA LEU A 806 -25.00 -24.75 -15.35
C LEU A 806 -26.00 -24.65 -14.20
N THR A 807 -25.66 -25.24 -13.07
CA THR A 807 -26.43 -25.08 -11.84
C THR A 807 -25.58 -24.34 -10.83
N VAL A 808 -26.10 -23.22 -10.29
CA VAL A 808 -25.45 -22.43 -9.27
C VAL A 808 -26.24 -22.60 -7.96
N PRO A 809 -25.66 -23.29 -6.97
CA PRO A 809 -26.25 -23.43 -5.64
C PRO A 809 -26.31 -22.10 -4.90
N LEU A 810 -27.37 -21.94 -4.11
CA LEU A 810 -27.61 -20.80 -3.22
C LEU A 810 -27.76 -21.34 -1.80
N SER A 811 -27.04 -20.78 -0.83
CA SER A 811 -27.14 -21.18 0.58
C SER A 811 -27.10 -19.98 1.51
N GLY A 812 -27.96 -19.98 2.52
CA GLY A 812 -28.00 -18.97 3.57
C GLY A 812 -28.66 -19.54 4.83
N THR A 813 -28.32 -18.99 6.00
CA THR A 813 -28.87 -19.45 7.28
C THR A 813 -29.62 -18.31 7.95
N GLY A 814 -30.94 -18.49 8.14
CA GLY A 814 -31.78 -17.58 8.88
C GLY A 814 -31.63 -17.78 10.40
N ILE A 815 -31.35 -16.70 11.14
CA ILE A 815 -31.27 -16.71 12.60
C ILE A 815 -32.30 -15.76 13.22
N LYS A 816 -32.57 -15.95 14.50
CA LYS A 816 -33.39 -15.01 15.25
C LYS A 816 -32.70 -13.65 15.33
N PRO A 817 -33.39 -12.56 14.96
CA PRO A 817 -32.84 -11.23 15.22
C PRO A 817 -32.66 -11.03 16.73
N ILE A 818 -31.51 -10.55 17.15
CA ILE A 818 -31.20 -10.22 18.54
C ILE A 818 -30.64 -8.81 18.55
N ILE A 819 -31.27 -7.93 19.28
CA ILE A 819 -30.76 -6.64 19.65
C ILE A 819 -30.52 -6.68 21.16
N LYS A 820 -29.27 -6.58 21.57
CA LYS A 820 -28.86 -6.64 22.96
C LYS A 820 -27.81 -5.55 23.21
N PHE A 821 -28.09 -4.63 24.09
CA PHE A 821 -27.12 -3.66 24.52
C PHE A 821 -26.51 -4.03 25.87
N ALA A 822 -25.20 -3.82 25.97
CA ALA A 822 -24.44 -3.86 27.21
C ALA A 822 -23.77 -2.52 27.46
N SER A 823 -23.30 -2.27 28.67
CA SER A 823 -22.50 -1.09 29.01
C SER A 823 -21.17 -1.47 29.63
N VAL A 824 -20.14 -0.70 29.27
CA VAL A 824 -18.80 -0.80 29.86
C VAL A 824 -18.42 0.58 30.40
N PRO A 825 -18.26 0.73 31.75
CA PRO A 825 -18.49 -0.29 32.77
C PRO A 825 -19.98 -0.62 32.96
N ALA A 826 -20.27 -1.81 33.44
CA ALA A 826 -21.65 -2.24 33.74
C ALA A 826 -22.35 -1.40 34.82
N GLN A 827 -21.59 -0.70 35.64
CA GLN A 827 -22.03 0.32 36.60
C GLN A 827 -21.00 1.43 36.72
N VAL A 828 -21.43 2.65 36.90
CA VAL A 828 -20.56 3.83 37.02
C VAL A 828 -20.37 4.22 38.48
N ASN A 829 -19.14 4.19 38.95
CA ASN A 829 -18.81 4.62 40.31
C ASN A 829 -17.85 5.81 40.30
N PHE A 830 -18.36 6.98 40.64
CA PHE A 830 -17.54 8.20 40.71
C PHE A 830 -16.61 8.28 41.92
N GLY A 831 -16.76 7.39 42.90
CA GLY A 831 -16.02 7.52 44.17
C GLY A 831 -16.31 8.82 44.89
N SER A 832 -15.34 9.33 45.62
CA SER A 832 -15.42 10.61 46.36
C SER A 832 -15.10 11.79 45.44
N VAL A 833 -15.99 12.79 45.38
CA VAL A 833 -15.84 14.02 44.62
C VAL A 833 -16.13 15.20 45.52
N GLN A 834 -15.28 16.20 45.54
CA GLN A 834 -15.45 17.41 46.37
C GLN A 834 -16.73 18.17 45.94
N VAL A 835 -17.47 18.66 46.89
CA VAL A 835 -18.69 19.44 46.63
C VAL A 835 -18.39 20.64 45.74
N GLY A 836 -19.18 20.80 44.67
CA GLY A 836 -19.01 21.82 43.63
C GLY A 836 -18.02 21.44 42.51
N HIS A 837 -17.23 20.37 42.67
CA HIS A 837 -16.33 19.90 41.62
C HIS A 837 -17.02 18.84 40.75
N THR A 838 -16.62 18.75 39.48
CA THR A 838 -17.19 17.82 38.53
C THR A 838 -16.18 16.72 38.19
N ARG A 839 -16.61 15.48 38.29
CA ARG A 839 -15.90 14.31 37.74
C ARG A 839 -16.67 13.75 36.59
N LYS A 840 -15.94 13.29 35.54
CA LYS A 840 -16.46 12.68 34.32
C LYS A 840 -16.02 11.23 34.22
N ILE A 841 -16.94 10.34 33.83
CA ILE A 841 -16.64 8.95 33.45
C ILE A 841 -17.34 8.67 32.12
N TRP A 842 -16.65 8.00 31.21
CA TRP A 842 -17.18 7.55 29.95
C TRP A 842 -17.89 6.19 30.13
N VAL A 843 -18.97 6.01 29.40
CA VAL A 843 -19.75 4.76 29.38
C VAL A 843 -19.98 4.38 27.94
N ASP A 844 -19.49 3.23 27.55
CA ASP A 844 -19.72 2.66 26.24
C ASP A 844 -21.00 1.82 26.25
N ILE A 845 -21.89 2.07 25.33
CA ILE A 845 -23.15 1.35 25.15
C ILE A 845 -23.04 0.56 23.88
N THR A 846 -22.66 -0.72 23.97
CA THR A 846 -22.35 -1.59 22.85
C THR A 846 -23.57 -2.43 22.45
N ASN A 847 -23.85 -2.50 21.17
CA ASN A 847 -24.85 -3.43 20.63
C ASN A 847 -24.22 -4.81 20.42
N GLU A 848 -24.33 -5.69 21.42
CA GLU A 848 -23.86 -7.09 21.35
C GLU A 848 -24.81 -8.00 20.55
N GLY A 849 -25.83 -7.45 19.92
CA GLY A 849 -26.77 -8.19 19.12
C GLY A 849 -26.28 -8.49 17.70
N ASN A 850 -27.07 -9.16 16.92
CA ASN A 850 -26.78 -9.50 15.52
C ASN A 850 -27.56 -8.64 14.50
N GLN A 851 -28.16 -7.55 14.97
CA GLN A 851 -28.95 -6.63 14.15
C GLN A 851 -28.76 -5.18 14.63
N SER A 852 -28.80 -4.24 13.68
CA SER A 852 -28.80 -2.80 13.98
C SER A 852 -30.07 -2.39 14.72
N ALA A 853 -29.91 -1.47 15.68
CA ALA A 853 -30.99 -0.87 16.44
C ALA A 853 -31.15 0.61 16.14
N LEU A 854 -32.40 1.12 16.24
CA LEU A 854 -32.64 2.56 16.25
C LEU A 854 -32.83 3.02 17.68
N MET A 855 -31.94 3.91 18.12
CA MET A 855 -32.01 4.47 19.46
C MET A 855 -33.24 5.37 19.61
N SER A 856 -33.91 5.25 20.76
CA SER A 856 -35.04 6.11 21.11
C SER A 856 -34.61 7.27 22.01
N GLY A 857 -33.47 7.14 22.70
CA GLY A 857 -32.88 8.15 23.55
C GLY A 857 -31.98 7.60 24.65
N GLY A 858 -31.29 8.49 25.36
CA GLY A 858 -30.53 8.19 26.58
C GLY A 858 -30.56 9.35 27.54
N ALA A 859 -30.82 9.08 28.81
CA ALA A 859 -30.89 10.12 29.84
C ALA A 859 -30.44 9.60 31.19
N THR A 860 -29.82 10.49 31.99
CA THR A 860 -29.56 10.24 33.41
C THR A 860 -30.80 10.48 34.24
N GLN A 861 -30.99 9.66 35.26
CA GLN A 861 -32.02 9.83 36.31
C GLN A 861 -31.29 9.89 37.66
N GLY A 862 -31.73 10.80 38.52
CA GLY A 862 -31.10 11.05 39.80
C GLY A 862 -30.07 12.19 39.79
N ALA A 863 -30.40 13.36 40.37
CA ALA A 863 -29.43 14.43 40.54
C ALA A 863 -28.41 14.03 41.62
N PRO A 864 -27.15 14.45 41.49
CA PRO A 864 -26.57 15.41 40.54
C PRO A 864 -25.80 14.79 39.37
N PHE A 865 -26.29 13.68 38.84
CA PHE A 865 -25.69 13.06 37.65
C PHE A 865 -26.28 13.62 36.35
N ARG A 866 -25.43 13.80 35.31
CA ARG A 866 -25.86 14.35 34.05
C ARG A 866 -25.05 13.73 32.91
N ALA A 867 -25.67 13.25 31.83
CA ALA A 867 -25.03 12.96 30.60
C ALA A 867 -24.58 14.28 29.90
N GLN A 868 -23.41 14.35 29.39
CA GLN A 868 -22.88 15.56 28.73
C GLN A 868 -23.65 15.84 27.44
N PHE A 869 -24.09 14.79 26.73
CA PHE A 869 -24.98 14.88 25.59
C PHE A 869 -26.05 13.77 25.65
N SER A 870 -27.15 13.96 24.96
CA SER A 870 -28.22 12.98 24.86
C SER A 870 -28.06 12.15 23.58
N ILE A 871 -28.34 10.86 23.69
CA ILE A 871 -28.47 10.01 22.49
C ILE A 871 -29.62 10.51 21.64
N THR A 872 -29.35 10.83 20.38
CA THR A 872 -30.34 11.33 19.44
C THR A 872 -31.34 10.24 19.06
N LYS A 873 -32.62 10.56 19.12
CA LYS A 873 -33.66 9.65 18.61
C LYS A 873 -33.44 9.37 17.12
N GLY A 874 -33.50 8.07 16.74
CA GLY A 874 -33.28 7.63 15.37
C GLY A 874 -31.83 7.37 15.02
N LEU A 875 -30.88 7.51 15.98
CA LEU A 875 -29.50 7.14 15.76
C LEU A 875 -29.40 5.62 15.53
N PRO A 876 -28.90 5.16 14.36
CA PRO A 876 -28.69 3.73 14.16
C PRO A 876 -27.39 3.29 14.89
N VAL A 877 -27.46 2.15 15.57
CA VAL A 877 -26.30 1.48 16.14
C VAL A 877 -26.23 0.08 15.57
N SER A 878 -25.26 -0.15 14.71
CA SER A 878 -25.04 -1.44 14.06
C SER A 878 -24.69 -2.53 15.08
N SER A 879 -24.82 -3.79 14.67
CA SER A 879 -24.26 -4.91 15.44
C SER A 879 -22.80 -4.67 15.73
N THR A 880 -22.37 -4.94 16.97
CA THR A 880 -21.00 -4.75 17.49
C THR A 880 -20.51 -3.30 17.62
N ASN A 881 -21.30 -2.31 17.18
CA ASN A 881 -20.95 -0.91 17.37
C ASN A 881 -21.42 -0.41 18.73
N ASP A 882 -20.74 0.61 19.24
CA ASP A 882 -21.00 1.26 20.50
C ASP A 882 -21.34 2.76 20.36
N ILE A 883 -21.83 3.32 21.43
CA ILE A 883 -22.02 4.74 21.65
C ILE A 883 -21.35 5.09 22.97
N THR A 884 -20.30 5.87 22.94
CA THR A 884 -19.63 6.36 24.15
C THR A 884 -20.32 7.60 24.69
N VAL A 885 -20.77 7.57 25.93
CA VAL A 885 -21.48 8.67 26.58
C VAL A 885 -20.76 9.12 27.84
N PRO A 886 -20.31 10.38 27.92
CA PRO A 886 -19.73 10.92 29.15
C PRO A 886 -20.80 11.26 30.17
N ILE A 887 -20.72 10.66 31.35
CA ILE A 887 -21.56 10.95 32.52
C ILE A 887 -20.77 11.87 33.46
N LEU A 888 -21.40 12.91 33.89
CA LEU A 888 -20.86 13.91 34.81
C LEU A 888 -21.49 13.78 36.20
N PHE A 889 -20.70 13.87 37.23
CA PHE A 889 -21.12 13.94 38.61
C PHE A 889 -20.62 15.24 39.29
N THR A 890 -21.54 16.08 39.72
CA THR A 890 -21.22 17.36 40.43
C THR A 890 -21.99 17.41 41.72
N PRO A 891 -21.47 16.87 42.83
CA PRO A 891 -22.20 16.86 44.12
C PRO A 891 -22.43 18.27 44.65
N HIS A 892 -23.62 18.56 45.07
CA HIS A 892 -24.02 19.85 45.70
C HIS A 892 -24.04 19.81 47.22
N LYS A 893 -23.83 18.64 47.82
CA LYS A 893 -23.70 18.42 49.26
C LYS A 893 -22.88 17.17 49.55
N THR A 894 -22.42 17.03 50.79
CA THR A 894 -21.75 15.80 51.23
C THR A 894 -22.72 14.64 51.37
N GLY A 895 -22.22 13.40 51.21
CA GLY A 895 -22.98 12.16 51.34
C GLY A 895 -23.09 11.38 50.03
N PRO A 896 -23.67 10.16 50.11
CA PRO A 896 -23.80 9.28 48.93
C PRO A 896 -24.93 9.75 48.01
N PHE A 897 -24.71 9.56 46.71
CA PHE A 897 -25.67 9.78 45.65
C PHE A 897 -25.82 8.52 44.82
N HIS A 898 -27.03 8.25 44.37
CA HIS A 898 -27.43 7.13 43.51
C HIS A 898 -28.26 7.64 42.35
N GLY A 899 -28.02 7.05 41.17
CA GLY A 899 -28.77 7.38 40.00
C GLY A 899 -28.67 6.24 38.98
N LEU A 900 -29.15 6.47 37.77
CA LEU A 900 -28.96 5.57 36.67
C LEU A 900 -28.88 6.34 35.36
N TYR A 901 -28.19 5.76 34.37
CA TYR A 901 -28.25 6.16 32.98
C TYR A 901 -29.12 5.17 32.23
N LYS A 902 -30.25 5.62 31.69
CA LYS A 902 -31.19 4.79 30.97
C LYS A 902 -31.11 5.06 29.50
N VAL A 903 -30.77 4.01 28.73
CA VAL A 903 -30.71 4.02 27.27
C VAL A 903 -31.92 3.27 26.74
N THR A 904 -32.56 3.79 25.72
CA THR A 904 -33.75 3.19 25.13
C THR A 904 -33.61 3.04 23.62
N TRP A 905 -34.12 1.93 23.09
CA TRP A 905 -34.16 1.68 21.66
C TRP A 905 -35.48 1.00 21.28
N ARG A 906 -35.72 0.96 19.97
CA ARG A 906 -36.85 0.30 19.39
C ARG A 906 -36.48 -0.68 18.34
N ASP A 907 -37.07 -1.84 18.32
CA ASP A 907 -37.02 -2.84 17.27
C ASP A 907 -38.43 -3.25 16.81
N VAL A 908 -38.48 -4.27 15.96
CA VAL A 908 -39.76 -4.82 15.46
C VAL A 908 -40.60 -5.51 16.54
N TRP A 909 -40.03 -5.78 17.73
CA TRP A 909 -40.68 -6.45 18.87
C TRP A 909 -41.14 -5.45 19.94
N GLY A 910 -40.76 -4.18 19.85
CA GLY A 910 -41.18 -3.15 20.78
C GLY A 910 -40.12 -2.20 21.25
N ASN A 911 -40.38 -1.57 22.40
CA ASN A 911 -39.45 -0.68 23.06
C ASN A 911 -38.63 -1.43 24.12
N HIS A 912 -37.35 -1.19 24.17
CA HIS A 912 -36.40 -1.81 25.10
C HIS A 912 -35.57 -0.75 25.83
N SER A 913 -34.97 -1.14 26.95
CA SER A 913 -34.04 -0.26 27.68
C SER A 913 -32.93 -1.05 28.34
N LEU A 914 -31.78 -0.38 28.44
CA LEU A 914 -30.63 -0.75 29.29
C LEU A 914 -30.51 0.30 30.39
N GLU A 915 -30.37 -0.14 31.64
CA GLU A 915 -30.20 0.72 32.81
C GLU A 915 -28.82 0.49 33.40
N VAL A 916 -27.98 1.55 33.44
CA VAL A 916 -26.62 1.54 33.97
C VAL A 916 -26.64 2.25 35.33
N PRO A 917 -26.43 1.52 36.43
CA PRO A 917 -26.43 2.13 37.78
C PRO A 917 -25.26 3.12 37.93
N ILE A 918 -25.52 4.24 38.61
CA ILE A 918 -24.54 5.28 38.86
C ILE A 918 -24.48 5.56 40.38
N THR A 919 -23.27 5.64 40.90
CA THR A 919 -23.00 5.99 42.30
C THR A 919 -21.90 7.00 42.42
N GLY A 920 -21.90 7.79 43.48
CA GLY A 920 -20.84 8.73 43.84
C GLY A 920 -21.05 9.32 45.23
N THR A 921 -19.98 9.80 45.85
CA THR A 921 -20.04 10.42 47.21
C THR A 921 -19.52 11.84 47.15
N GLY A 922 -20.31 12.82 47.60
CA GLY A 922 -19.84 14.17 47.81
C GLY A 922 -19.03 14.26 49.10
N VAL A 923 -17.86 14.86 49.01
CA VAL A 923 -16.98 15.12 50.19
C VAL A 923 -16.73 16.62 50.33
N GLY A 924 -16.42 17.07 51.57
CA GLY A 924 -16.18 18.47 51.84
C GLY A 924 -14.93 19.07 51.24
#